data_e09f0436f05aa2edc7410af0c2e85f4c
#
_entry.id   e09f0436f05aa2edc7410af0c2e85f4c
#
_cell.length_a   1.000
_cell.length_b   1.000
_cell.length_c   1.000
_cell.angle_alpha   90.00
_cell.angle_beta   90.00
_cell.angle_gamma   90.00
#
_symmetry.space_group_name_H-M   'P 1'
#
loop_
_entity.id
_entity.type
_entity.pdbx_description
1 polymer ?
#
loop_
_entity_poly.entity_id
_entity_poly.type
_entity_poly.pdbx_seq_one_letter_code
_entity_poly.pdbx_strand_id
1 'polypeptide(L)'
;MTLFAALAITVGGMAQNPFVQTWFTSDPAPMVHDGTMYVYTGHDEDNADFFWMQEWRVYSTQDMVNWQDHGSPLALESFSWADDRAWAAQTIERNGKFYWYICAHSKLSNGMAIGVAVSDSPTGPFRDALGKPLYDDGSWDHIDPTVRIDDDGQAWLMWGNPQCYYLKLNDDMVSYSGELGKLDMTEEAFGGPMMKLREKGKQYKDSYVEGPWLMKMKDEKLKIKNGQPYRLLYAAGGVPEHISYSTAPHPTGPWTYAGEIMPLSDTGSFTNHCGVADYKGHSYFFYHTGKLPGGGGFGRSVAVEEFKYNDDGSFPTILPTSEGVKPVAKFNPYRRVEAETMAFSKGVKTEQWQMAPDERPEVKNRLGVYVSDIHDGDYIKLQNVHLCYKMPRTFTACVASGLRGGQIEIRLDSVGGQLLGTLDVPATGGWQQWQTVTTDLAAFDSYPGHLHTRDMYLVFKGRKGPKLFNFDWWEMRGLEQVNMPLFQTKYTADPSPLVVGDTLFLYTSHDASPEDIPDENEKSSAGFFMYDGLLWSTTDMVNWTEHGAVASLKDFPWRSRENGAWAIQTVERNGKYYLYAPLHGHGIGVLVADSPYGPFKDPLGKPLVWDQSNWYDIDPSVYTDDDGQAYMYWGNPHTFWAKLNPDMTSIKIDAAVPEASASGAAASGVSASGVTKLPHIPNYQEGPWFYKRNGHYYLGFASTCCPEALGYAMSDKPTGPWEWKGYIMKPTQRDRGNHPGICDYQGHSYVFGQNYDLMHLDTYVHHERRSVSATEITYNADGTIQEVPYWLDQKPMQQLHWLNPYRRVEAETMAWGYGLKSSKMGIQNTGVVKDMPESTGKRNMYIYDINDGEYIRLRGVDFGTGAKQFSIIAAAAAQAGCTVTLRIDGPKGDVIGTATIKSTGSADKYKAFTTKVKGATGVHDLYLCFDKAQGDVRLDWWQFKK
;
A
#
# COMPACT_ATOMS: atom_id res chain seq x y z
N MET A 1 -18.83 42.70 -24.89
CA MET A 1 -17.44 42.23 -24.75
C MET A 1 -17.00 42.60 -23.36
N THR A 2 -17.18 41.69 -22.42
CA THR A 2 -16.77 41.85 -21.02
C THR A 2 -15.67 40.83 -20.77
N LEU A 3 -14.43 41.33 -20.60
CA LEU A 3 -13.26 40.49 -20.27
C LEU A 3 -13.44 39.95 -18.85
N PHE A 4 -13.56 38.64 -18.70
CA PHE A 4 -13.30 37.95 -17.44
C PHE A 4 -11.79 37.75 -17.34
N ALA A 5 -11.13 38.51 -16.48
CA ALA A 5 -9.79 38.25 -16.04
C ALA A 5 -9.87 37.07 -15.06
N ALA A 6 -9.40 35.90 -15.48
CA ALA A 6 -9.16 34.80 -14.59
C ALA A 6 -7.96 35.18 -13.71
N LEU A 7 -8.23 35.47 -12.44
CA LEU A 7 -7.21 35.59 -11.41
C LEU A 7 -6.67 34.17 -11.15
N ALA A 8 -5.52 33.86 -11.75
CA ALA A 8 -4.76 32.68 -11.35
C ALA A 8 -4.23 32.98 -9.94
N ILE A 9 -4.89 32.41 -8.93
CA ILE A 9 -4.32 32.31 -7.59
C ILE A 9 -3.18 31.30 -7.72
N THR A 10 -1.97 31.79 -7.87
CA THR A 10 -0.78 30.98 -7.61
C THR A 10 -0.84 30.62 -6.12
N VAL A 11 -1.30 29.40 -5.81
CA VAL A 11 -1.03 28.78 -4.52
C VAL A 11 0.49 28.66 -4.49
N GLY A 12 1.14 29.53 -3.75
CA GLY A 12 2.57 29.45 -3.50
C GLY A 12 2.84 28.10 -2.85
N GLY A 13 3.47 27.19 -3.59
CA GLY A 13 3.95 25.94 -3.03
C GLY A 13 4.86 26.31 -1.85
N MET A 14 4.57 25.74 -0.67
CA MET A 14 5.47 25.88 0.47
C MET A 14 6.78 25.19 0.11
N ALA A 15 7.89 25.82 0.39
CA ALA A 15 9.23 25.30 0.15
C ALA A 15 9.37 23.90 0.76
N GLN A 16 9.86 22.92 -0.03
CA GLN A 16 10.12 21.57 0.44
C GLN A 16 11.62 21.35 0.71
N ASN A 17 12.48 22.11 0.01
CA ASN A 17 13.91 22.14 0.28
C ASN A 17 14.27 23.25 1.28
N PRO A 18 15.08 22.92 2.28
CA PRO A 18 15.59 21.60 2.64
C PRO A 18 14.48 20.69 3.19
N PHE A 19 14.56 19.36 2.90
CA PHE A 19 13.50 18.42 3.25
C PHE A 19 13.53 17.94 4.72
N VAL A 20 14.56 18.26 5.47
CA VAL A 20 14.64 18.11 6.93
C VAL A 20 14.66 19.49 7.56
N GLN A 21 13.69 19.78 8.46
CA GLN A 21 13.59 21.07 9.15
C GLN A 21 13.81 20.97 10.67
N THR A 22 13.84 19.76 11.22
CA THR A 22 13.95 19.52 12.67
C THR A 22 15.36 19.57 13.18
N TRP A 23 16.35 19.33 12.31
CA TRP A 23 17.78 19.30 12.61
C TRP A 23 18.59 19.92 11.48
N PHE A 24 19.78 20.45 11.81
CA PHE A 24 20.79 20.76 10.80
C PHE A 24 21.47 19.48 10.34
N THR A 25 21.44 19.24 9.04
CA THR A 25 21.91 17.98 8.42
C THR A 25 22.81 18.28 7.23
N SER A 26 23.82 17.44 7.03
CA SER A 26 24.82 17.68 5.99
C SER A 26 25.16 16.40 5.23
N ASP A 27 25.90 16.53 4.15
CA ASP A 27 26.61 15.47 3.44
C ASP A 27 25.71 14.27 3.11
N PRO A 28 24.63 14.47 2.33
CA PRO A 28 23.60 13.44 2.13
C PRO A 28 24.11 12.27 1.30
N ALA A 29 24.00 11.06 1.83
CA ALA A 29 24.34 9.80 1.17
C ALA A 29 23.09 8.93 0.96
N PRO A 30 22.44 9.00 -0.22
CA PRO A 30 21.25 8.23 -0.51
C PRO A 30 21.54 6.75 -0.77
N MET A 31 20.63 5.87 -0.32
CA MET A 31 20.62 4.44 -0.59
C MET A 31 19.19 3.96 -0.81
N VAL A 32 18.95 3.17 -1.85
CA VAL A 32 17.65 2.52 -2.10
C VAL A 32 17.71 1.06 -1.66
N HIS A 33 16.79 0.67 -0.79
CA HIS A 33 16.66 -0.71 -0.33
C HIS A 33 15.17 -1.06 -0.15
N ASP A 34 14.73 -2.21 -0.65
CA ASP A 34 13.35 -2.72 -0.55
C ASP A 34 12.27 -1.68 -0.85
N GLY A 35 12.43 -0.96 -1.98
CA GLY A 35 11.45 0.03 -2.42
C GLY A 35 11.36 1.30 -1.58
N THR A 36 12.28 1.50 -0.64
CA THR A 36 12.41 2.67 0.22
C THR A 36 13.70 3.42 -0.08
N MET A 37 13.63 4.74 -0.16
CA MET A 37 14.78 5.62 -0.23
C MET A 37 15.22 5.96 1.20
N TYR A 38 16.46 5.69 1.53
CA TYR A 38 17.14 6.11 2.77
C TYR A 38 18.15 7.20 2.44
N VAL A 39 18.28 8.18 3.32
CA VAL A 39 19.34 9.19 3.24
C VAL A 39 20.06 9.24 4.59
N TYR A 40 21.34 8.98 4.56
CA TYR A 40 22.24 9.06 5.70
C TYR A 40 22.92 10.42 5.67
N THR A 41 22.98 11.09 6.82
CA THR A 41 23.48 12.47 6.90
C THR A 41 24.40 12.65 8.10
N GLY A 42 25.29 13.62 8.02
CA GLY A 42 25.89 14.21 9.19
C GLY A 42 24.88 15.07 9.96
N HIS A 43 25.20 15.44 11.18
CA HIS A 43 24.43 16.36 12.02
C HIS A 43 25.34 17.52 12.50
N ASP A 44 25.09 18.72 11.99
CA ASP A 44 25.73 19.94 12.48
C ASP A 44 25.08 20.36 13.80
N GLU A 45 25.85 20.54 14.84
CA GLU A 45 25.35 20.96 16.15
C GLU A 45 24.71 22.36 16.12
N ASP A 46 23.64 22.55 16.88
CA ASP A 46 22.95 23.84 16.98
C ASP A 46 23.93 24.96 17.47
N ASN A 47 23.95 26.11 16.79
CA ASN A 47 24.79 27.24 17.06
C ASN A 47 26.31 27.00 16.94
N ALA A 48 26.72 26.03 16.17
CA ALA A 48 28.13 25.74 15.92
C ALA A 48 28.83 26.88 15.16
N ASP A 49 30.09 27.12 15.48
CA ASP A 49 30.98 28.04 14.78
C ASP A 49 32.09 27.32 13.99
N PHE A 50 32.00 26.01 13.96
CA PHE A 50 32.83 25.10 13.19
C PHE A 50 32.04 23.82 12.90
N PHE A 51 32.61 22.86 12.15
CA PHE A 51 32.00 21.54 11.86
C PHE A 51 32.02 20.64 13.09
N TRP A 52 31.34 21.06 14.16
CA TRP A 52 31.15 20.27 15.37
C TRP A 52 30.02 19.27 15.12
N MET A 53 30.38 18.00 15.03
CA MET A 53 29.48 16.91 14.66
C MET A 53 29.80 15.70 15.50
N GLN A 54 28.77 15.15 16.19
CA GLN A 54 28.92 14.07 17.16
C GLN A 54 28.24 12.78 16.71
N GLU A 55 27.31 12.87 15.75
CA GLU A 55 26.47 11.76 15.35
C GLU A 55 26.09 11.81 13.87
N TRP A 56 25.56 10.69 13.36
CA TRP A 56 24.98 10.56 12.04
C TRP A 56 23.53 10.19 12.14
N ARG A 57 22.69 10.74 11.26
CA ARG A 57 21.23 10.54 11.27
C ARG A 57 20.76 9.82 10.01
N VAL A 58 19.58 9.20 10.10
CA VAL A 58 18.96 8.48 8.99
C VAL A 58 17.55 8.97 8.77
N TYR A 59 17.22 9.22 7.52
CA TYR A 59 15.89 9.58 7.07
C TYR A 59 15.43 8.62 5.99
N SER A 60 14.12 8.34 5.90
CA SER A 60 13.58 7.49 4.83
C SER A 60 12.30 8.02 4.23
N THR A 61 12.03 7.65 2.98
CA THR A 61 10.78 7.96 2.29
C THR A 61 10.39 6.88 1.29
N GLN A 62 9.09 6.73 1.08
CA GLN A 62 8.55 5.91 0.00
C GLN A 62 7.94 6.73 -1.13
N ASP A 63 7.85 8.07 -0.95
CA ASP A 63 7.18 8.97 -1.89
C ASP A 63 8.02 10.20 -2.30
N MET A 64 9.24 10.34 -1.77
CA MET A 64 10.19 11.43 -1.99
C MET A 64 9.82 12.78 -1.37
N VAL A 65 8.65 12.89 -0.75
CA VAL A 65 8.19 14.16 -0.17
C VAL A 65 7.91 14.08 1.33
N ASN A 66 7.41 12.95 1.85
CA ASN A 66 7.23 12.73 3.27
C ASN A 66 8.40 11.90 3.80
N TRP A 67 9.20 12.48 4.67
CA TRP A 67 10.42 11.89 5.21
C TRP A 67 10.25 11.53 6.67
N GLN A 68 10.55 10.29 7.03
CA GLN A 68 10.58 9.81 8.41
C GLN A 68 11.98 9.99 8.98
N ASP A 69 12.10 10.59 10.16
CA ASP A 69 13.35 10.69 10.94
C ASP A 69 13.51 9.39 11.77
N HIS A 70 14.63 8.68 11.60
CA HIS A 70 14.98 7.50 12.39
C HIS A 70 15.96 7.80 13.52
N GLY A 71 16.21 9.08 13.80
CA GLY A 71 17.16 9.51 14.82
C GLY A 71 18.61 9.30 14.43
N SER A 72 19.43 9.14 15.44
CA SER A 72 20.87 8.89 15.34
C SER A 72 21.20 7.44 15.72
N PRO A 73 21.21 6.50 14.78
CA PRO A 73 21.53 5.11 15.05
C PRO A 73 23.05 4.84 15.15
N LEU A 74 23.88 5.87 14.96
CA LEU A 74 25.33 5.82 15.06
C LEU A 74 25.90 7.16 15.54
N ALA A 75 26.77 7.14 16.54
CA ALA A 75 27.45 8.31 17.07
C ALA A 75 28.93 8.01 17.33
N LEU A 76 29.72 9.05 17.57
CA LEU A 76 31.17 8.91 17.88
C LEU A 76 31.43 7.98 19.07
N GLU A 77 30.54 8.00 20.08
CA GLU A 77 30.65 7.14 21.25
C GLU A 77 30.58 5.64 20.93
N SER A 78 30.04 5.28 19.75
CA SER A 78 30.04 3.90 19.26
C SER A 78 31.44 3.39 18.89
N PHE A 79 32.42 4.30 18.71
CA PHE A 79 33.77 4.01 18.30
C PHE A 79 34.77 4.33 19.42
N SER A 80 35.35 3.33 20.05
CA SER A 80 36.29 3.51 21.17
C SER A 80 37.53 4.32 20.81
N TRP A 81 37.85 4.41 19.53
CA TRP A 81 39.00 5.10 18.96
C TRP A 81 38.72 6.54 18.49
N ALA A 82 37.45 6.94 18.29
CA ALA A 82 37.06 8.26 17.83
C ALA A 82 36.68 9.20 18.98
N ASP A 83 36.81 10.51 18.79
CA ASP A 83 36.43 11.51 19.79
C ASP A 83 35.87 12.81 19.23
N ASP A 84 35.93 13.02 17.91
CA ASP A 84 35.46 14.27 17.28
C ASP A 84 35.21 14.06 15.78
N ARG A 85 34.48 14.98 15.15
CA ARG A 85 34.30 15.08 13.70
C ARG A 85 33.59 13.88 13.06
N ALA A 86 32.36 13.63 13.47
CA ALA A 86 31.45 12.69 12.79
C ALA A 86 31.05 13.25 11.42
N TRP A 87 32.04 13.38 10.48
CA TRP A 87 31.85 14.04 9.20
C TRP A 87 31.22 13.11 8.15
N ALA A 88 31.25 13.52 6.87
CA ALA A 88 30.59 12.82 5.77
C ALA A 88 30.84 11.30 5.75
N ALA A 89 29.82 10.54 5.42
CA ALA A 89 29.80 9.09 5.51
C ALA A 89 28.84 8.48 4.49
N GLN A 90 29.05 7.21 4.14
CA GLN A 90 28.15 6.51 3.22
C GLN A 90 27.84 5.08 3.67
N THR A 91 26.59 4.67 3.50
CA THR A 91 26.12 3.29 3.78
C THR A 91 25.88 2.52 2.49
N ILE A 92 26.20 1.23 2.52
CA ILE A 92 25.90 0.27 1.44
C ILE A 92 25.41 -1.05 2.03
N GLU A 93 24.51 -1.73 1.29
CA GLU A 93 24.02 -3.07 1.64
C GLU A 93 24.85 -4.15 0.93
N ARG A 94 25.18 -5.23 1.65
CA ARG A 94 25.69 -6.48 1.08
C ARG A 94 25.22 -7.68 1.89
N ASN A 95 24.54 -8.63 1.21
CA ASN A 95 24.11 -9.90 1.81
C ASN A 95 23.20 -9.71 3.05
N GLY A 96 22.29 -8.75 3.01
CA GLY A 96 21.37 -8.47 4.11
C GLY A 96 22.00 -7.74 5.30
N LYS A 97 23.22 -7.23 5.16
CA LYS A 97 23.87 -6.39 6.15
C LYS A 97 24.18 -5.01 5.57
N PHE A 98 24.13 -4.01 6.44
CA PHE A 98 24.38 -2.61 6.10
C PHE A 98 25.72 -2.20 6.70
N TYR A 99 26.60 -1.68 5.86
CA TYR A 99 27.94 -1.25 6.22
C TYR A 99 28.02 0.27 6.05
N TRP A 100 28.24 0.97 7.15
CA TRP A 100 28.34 2.42 7.16
C TRP A 100 29.81 2.82 7.33
N TYR A 101 30.43 3.30 6.24
CA TYR A 101 31.78 3.83 6.25
C TYR A 101 31.71 5.27 6.69
N ILE A 102 32.50 5.60 7.73
CA ILE A 102 32.54 6.91 8.38
C ILE A 102 33.96 7.46 8.37
N CYS A 103 34.10 8.76 8.54
CA CYS A 103 35.36 9.35 8.97
C CYS A 103 35.19 10.06 10.31
N ALA A 104 36.21 10.01 11.13
CA ALA A 104 36.25 10.66 12.43
C ALA A 104 37.69 10.93 12.85
N HIS A 105 37.88 11.88 13.79
CA HIS A 105 39.19 12.10 14.40
C HIS A 105 39.57 10.94 15.28
N SER A 106 40.76 10.38 15.05
CA SER A 106 41.33 9.23 15.76
C SER A 106 42.18 9.64 16.95
N LYS A 107 41.80 9.17 18.14
CA LYS A 107 42.64 9.30 19.36
C LYS A 107 43.96 8.54 19.25
N LEU A 108 44.05 7.57 18.32
CA LEU A 108 45.21 6.69 18.20
C LEU A 108 46.35 7.35 17.45
N SER A 109 46.04 8.13 16.42
CA SER A 109 46.99 8.76 15.51
C SER A 109 47.03 10.27 15.60
N ASN A 110 45.99 10.89 16.16
CA ASN A 110 45.76 12.34 16.18
C ASN A 110 45.57 12.93 14.77
N GLY A 111 45.00 12.12 13.83
CA GLY A 111 44.58 12.46 12.47
C GLY A 111 43.15 12.04 12.21
N MET A 112 42.68 12.21 10.97
CA MET A 112 41.40 11.66 10.54
C MET A 112 41.58 10.21 10.13
N ALA A 113 40.60 9.38 10.41
CA ALA A 113 40.61 7.95 10.09
C ALA A 113 39.28 7.49 9.50
N ILE A 114 39.37 6.45 8.69
CA ILE A 114 38.18 5.79 8.13
C ILE A 114 37.79 4.61 9.01
N GLY A 115 36.53 4.58 9.45
CA GLY A 115 35.89 3.48 10.20
C GLY A 115 34.80 2.80 9.43
N VAL A 116 34.31 1.69 9.95
CA VAL A 116 33.13 0.98 9.42
C VAL A 116 32.25 0.49 10.56
N ALA A 117 30.98 0.82 10.51
CA ALA A 117 29.94 0.28 11.38
C ALA A 117 29.03 -0.68 10.62
N VAL A 118 28.44 -1.64 11.31
CA VAL A 118 27.60 -2.68 10.71
C VAL A 118 26.27 -2.80 11.44
N SER A 119 25.20 -3.04 10.68
CA SER A 119 23.84 -3.31 11.17
C SER A 119 23.16 -4.39 10.34
N ASP A 120 22.13 -5.03 10.92
CA ASP A 120 21.20 -5.93 10.22
C ASP A 120 19.95 -5.16 9.69
N SER A 121 19.88 -3.84 9.89
CA SER A 121 18.79 -2.97 9.44
C SER A 121 19.36 -1.68 8.84
N PRO A 122 18.72 -1.13 7.78
CA PRO A 122 19.13 0.16 7.20
C PRO A 122 19.01 1.33 8.19
N THR A 123 18.18 1.20 9.21
CA THR A 123 17.97 2.21 10.25
C THR A 123 18.69 1.91 11.56
N GLY A 124 19.60 0.95 11.56
CA GLY A 124 20.37 0.57 12.71
C GLY A 124 19.64 -0.36 13.70
N PRO A 125 20.15 -0.46 14.96
CA PRO A 125 21.33 0.22 15.46
C PRO A 125 22.63 -0.26 14.78
N PHE A 126 23.51 0.66 14.50
CA PHE A 126 24.84 0.36 13.97
C PHE A 126 25.86 0.20 15.10
N ARG A 127 26.90 -0.58 14.88
CA ARG A 127 27.99 -0.81 15.83
C ARG A 127 29.33 -0.85 15.12
N ASP A 128 30.37 -0.37 15.77
CA ASP A 128 31.74 -0.49 15.27
C ASP A 128 32.07 -1.96 14.95
N ALA A 129 32.44 -2.22 13.70
CA ALA A 129 32.68 -3.58 13.21
C ALA A 129 34.04 -4.14 13.67
N LEU A 130 34.99 -3.26 14.00
CA LEU A 130 36.42 -3.64 14.21
C LEU A 130 36.94 -3.29 15.58
N GLY A 131 36.37 -2.35 16.32
CA GLY A 131 36.93 -1.79 17.56
C GLY A 131 38.19 -0.93 17.32
N LYS A 132 38.48 -0.60 16.06
CA LYS A 132 39.59 0.22 15.59
C LYS A 132 39.27 0.80 14.19
N PRO A 133 40.01 1.82 13.73
CA PRO A 133 39.86 2.27 12.36
C PRO A 133 40.08 1.16 11.33
N LEU A 134 39.34 1.23 10.21
CA LEU A 134 39.65 0.42 9.01
C LEU A 134 40.97 0.91 8.37
N TYR A 135 41.13 2.24 8.29
CA TYR A 135 42.36 2.89 7.80
C TYR A 135 42.71 4.12 8.66
N ASP A 136 43.99 4.20 9.08
CA ASP A 136 44.51 5.28 9.90
C ASP A 136 46.06 5.32 9.78
N ASP A 137 46.60 6.41 9.25
CA ASP A 137 48.04 6.65 9.16
C ASP A 137 48.47 8.00 9.79
N GLY A 138 47.50 8.66 10.48
CA GLY A 138 47.71 9.94 11.13
C GLY A 138 47.60 11.16 10.22
N SER A 139 47.25 10.97 8.93
CA SER A 139 46.95 12.07 8.01
C SER A 139 45.58 12.67 8.28
N TRP A 140 45.47 13.98 8.01
CA TRP A 140 44.17 14.68 8.00
C TRP A 140 43.41 14.54 6.69
N ASP A 141 44.00 13.87 5.67
CA ASP A 141 43.41 13.68 4.35
C ASP A 141 42.29 12.64 4.32
N HIS A 142 42.09 11.85 5.40
CA HIS A 142 41.19 10.71 5.44
C HIS A 142 39.79 11.09 5.86
N ILE A 143 39.06 11.78 4.97
CA ILE A 143 37.67 12.19 5.15
C ILE A 143 36.79 11.76 3.94
N ASP A 144 35.48 11.81 4.10
CA ASP A 144 34.44 11.68 3.07
C ASP A 144 34.47 10.33 2.31
N PRO A 145 34.33 9.20 2.99
CA PRO A 145 34.33 7.91 2.32
C PRO A 145 33.10 7.72 1.43
N THR A 146 33.34 7.22 0.21
CA THR A 146 32.34 6.68 -0.70
C THR A 146 32.61 5.24 -1.02
N VAL A 147 31.56 4.42 -1.07
CA VAL A 147 31.67 2.98 -1.29
C VAL A 147 30.77 2.52 -2.42
N ARG A 148 31.27 1.60 -3.24
CA ARG A 148 30.51 0.98 -4.30
C ARG A 148 30.87 -0.48 -4.46
N ILE A 149 29.85 -1.35 -4.64
CA ILE A 149 30.01 -2.72 -5.12
C ILE A 149 29.81 -2.73 -6.63
N ASP A 150 30.81 -3.21 -7.39
CA ASP A 150 30.72 -3.29 -8.84
C ASP A 150 29.97 -4.56 -9.30
N ASP A 151 29.71 -4.65 -10.61
CA ASP A 151 28.92 -5.75 -11.19
C ASP A 151 29.61 -7.12 -11.08
N ASP A 152 30.94 -7.15 -10.91
CA ASP A 152 31.73 -8.35 -10.62
C ASP A 152 31.78 -8.74 -9.12
N GLY A 153 31.10 -7.96 -8.25
CA GLY A 153 31.07 -8.13 -6.82
C GLY A 153 32.23 -7.49 -6.06
N GLN A 154 33.21 -6.88 -6.75
CA GLN A 154 34.29 -6.18 -6.09
C GLN A 154 33.78 -4.87 -5.45
N ALA A 155 33.97 -4.71 -4.16
CA ALA A 155 33.68 -3.46 -3.48
C ALA A 155 34.92 -2.53 -3.48
N TRP A 156 34.67 -1.25 -3.82
CA TRP A 156 35.64 -0.18 -3.83
C TRP A 156 35.28 0.87 -2.79
N LEU A 157 36.25 1.28 -2.01
CA LEU A 157 36.16 2.38 -1.06
C LEU A 157 37.08 3.51 -1.53
N MET A 158 36.54 4.73 -1.65
CA MET A 158 37.31 5.93 -2.00
C MET A 158 37.05 7.03 -0.98
N TRP A 159 37.99 7.94 -0.81
CA TRP A 159 37.88 9.06 0.12
C TRP A 159 39.00 10.08 -0.09
N GLY A 160 38.88 11.24 0.55
CA GLY A 160 40.02 12.10 0.82
C GLY A 160 39.90 13.56 0.38
N ASN A 161 40.68 14.42 1.04
CA ASN A 161 40.85 15.86 0.80
C ASN A 161 42.30 16.26 1.05
N PRO A 162 43.03 16.84 0.11
CA PRO A 162 42.68 17.07 -1.32
C PRO A 162 43.13 15.92 -2.24
N GLN A 163 43.73 14.89 -1.72
CA GLN A 163 44.14 13.70 -2.46
C GLN A 163 43.04 12.66 -2.36
N CYS A 164 42.51 12.21 -3.50
CA CYS A 164 41.58 11.10 -3.49
C CYS A 164 42.31 9.75 -3.45
N TYR A 165 41.98 8.95 -2.45
CA TYR A 165 42.52 7.60 -2.21
C TYR A 165 41.49 6.53 -2.57
N TYR A 166 41.97 5.29 -2.76
CA TYR A 166 41.06 4.14 -2.94
C TYR A 166 41.67 2.84 -2.38
N LEU A 167 40.77 1.94 -1.95
CA LEU A 167 41.09 0.58 -1.53
C LEU A 167 40.11 -0.43 -2.15
N LYS A 168 40.57 -1.67 -2.33
CA LYS A 168 39.73 -2.82 -2.60
C LYS A 168 39.27 -3.42 -1.26
N LEU A 169 37.99 -3.43 -1.02
CA LEU A 169 37.44 -4.14 0.12
C LEU A 169 37.35 -5.64 -0.19
N ASN A 170 37.56 -6.46 0.84
CA ASN A 170 37.29 -7.89 0.81
C ASN A 170 35.78 -8.16 0.90
N ASP A 171 35.36 -9.40 0.68
CA ASP A 171 33.95 -9.79 0.70
C ASP A 171 33.28 -9.59 2.05
N ASP A 172 34.04 -9.54 3.13
CA ASP A 172 33.57 -9.25 4.50
C ASP A 172 33.16 -7.80 4.72
N MET A 173 33.50 -6.89 3.79
CA MET A 173 33.23 -5.44 3.82
C MET A 173 33.87 -4.70 5.01
N VAL A 174 34.69 -5.36 5.83
CA VAL A 174 35.35 -4.78 7.03
C VAL A 174 36.87 -4.96 7.00
N SER A 175 37.38 -5.47 5.91
CA SER A 175 38.82 -5.57 5.63
C SER A 175 39.10 -5.23 4.15
N TYR A 176 40.40 -5.00 3.85
CA TYR A 176 40.80 -4.67 2.49
C TYR A 176 42.01 -5.47 2.04
N SER A 177 42.26 -5.52 0.73
CA SER A 177 43.39 -6.19 0.11
C SER A 177 44.19 -5.22 -0.76
N GLY A 178 45.50 -5.46 -0.84
CA GLY A 178 46.46 -4.63 -1.58
C GLY A 178 46.93 -3.40 -0.83
N GLU A 179 47.59 -2.50 -1.53
CA GLU A 179 48.12 -1.23 -1.02
C GLU A 179 47.12 -0.11 -1.25
N LEU A 180 47.23 0.95 -0.44
CA LEU A 180 46.45 2.19 -0.66
C LEU A 180 46.80 2.81 -2.01
N GLY A 181 45.80 2.89 -2.87
CA GLY A 181 45.90 3.57 -4.15
C GLY A 181 45.62 5.07 -4.05
N LYS A 182 46.14 5.82 -4.99
CA LYS A 182 45.91 7.26 -5.12
C LYS A 182 45.46 7.56 -6.55
N LEU A 183 44.48 8.41 -6.69
CA LEU A 183 44.12 8.91 -8.03
C LEU A 183 45.11 9.97 -8.48
N ASP A 184 45.37 10.02 -9.79
CA ASP A 184 46.23 11.06 -10.40
C ASP A 184 45.44 12.38 -10.48
N MET A 185 45.76 13.31 -9.60
CA MET A 185 45.09 14.61 -9.45
C MET A 185 45.60 15.62 -10.49
N THR A 186 45.31 15.37 -11.77
CA THR A 186 45.77 16.16 -12.90
C THR A 186 44.72 17.05 -13.51
N GLU A 187 45.15 18.01 -14.36
CA GLU A 187 44.21 18.88 -15.11
C GLU A 187 43.29 18.06 -16.04
N GLU A 188 43.82 16.98 -16.67
CA GLU A 188 43.00 16.10 -17.51
C GLU A 188 41.94 15.35 -16.71
N ALA A 189 42.34 14.86 -15.56
CA ALA A 189 41.45 14.03 -14.71
C ALA A 189 40.36 14.85 -14.00
N PHE A 190 40.69 16.04 -13.51
CA PHE A 190 39.82 16.80 -12.61
C PHE A 190 39.64 18.28 -12.98
N GLY A 191 40.06 18.70 -14.21
CA GLY A 191 39.98 20.08 -14.64
C GLY A 191 41.12 20.96 -14.14
N GLY A 192 41.88 20.51 -13.17
CA GLY A 192 43.07 21.17 -12.60
C GLY A 192 43.74 20.26 -11.57
N PRO A 193 45.00 20.53 -11.23
CA PRO A 193 45.71 19.84 -10.14
C PRO A 193 45.09 20.25 -8.79
N MET A 194 45.52 19.57 -7.70
CA MET A 194 45.16 19.97 -6.34
C MET A 194 45.39 21.47 -6.14
N MET A 195 44.51 22.15 -5.42
CA MET A 195 44.53 23.59 -5.25
C MET A 195 45.92 24.14 -4.86
N LYS A 196 46.61 23.45 -3.94
CA LYS A 196 47.97 23.83 -3.47
C LYS A 196 49.06 23.68 -4.53
N LEU A 197 48.81 22.97 -5.61
CA LEU A 197 49.75 22.72 -6.69
C LEU A 197 49.45 23.57 -7.94
N ARG A 198 48.45 24.44 -7.91
CA ARG A 198 48.12 25.33 -9.03
C ARG A 198 49.22 26.29 -9.35
N GLU A 199 49.56 26.42 -10.62
CA GLU A 199 50.58 27.37 -11.12
C GLU A 199 50.05 28.80 -11.05
N LYS A 200 50.82 29.70 -10.52
CA LYS A 200 50.43 31.10 -10.38
C LYS A 200 50.20 31.75 -11.76
N GLY A 201 48.98 32.25 -11.97
CA GLY A 201 48.58 32.94 -13.21
C GLY A 201 48.07 32.02 -14.33
N LYS A 202 48.09 30.66 -14.16
CA LYS A 202 47.41 29.73 -15.04
C LYS A 202 45.95 29.59 -14.59
N GLN A 203 45.06 29.62 -15.55
CA GLN A 203 43.64 29.34 -15.32
C GLN A 203 43.39 27.86 -15.55
N TYR A 204 42.70 27.23 -14.64
CA TYR A 204 42.26 25.84 -14.73
C TYR A 204 40.73 25.77 -14.85
N LYS A 205 40.21 24.76 -15.48
CA LYS A 205 38.76 24.55 -15.62
C LYS A 205 38.10 24.26 -14.27
N ASP A 206 38.80 23.47 -13.45
CA ASP A 206 38.30 23.04 -12.15
C ASP A 206 39.44 22.52 -11.26
N SER A 207 39.12 21.93 -10.10
CA SER A 207 39.99 21.08 -9.28
C SER A 207 39.13 20.33 -8.28
N TYR A 208 39.47 19.08 -8.06
CA TYR A 208 38.95 18.30 -6.95
C TYR A 208 39.33 18.93 -5.59
N VAL A 209 38.38 18.96 -4.67
CA VAL A 209 38.60 19.37 -3.28
C VAL A 209 38.36 18.19 -2.33
N GLU A 210 37.11 17.69 -2.26
CA GLU A 210 36.68 16.64 -1.33
C GLU A 210 35.39 15.98 -1.79
N GLY A 211 34.74 15.21 -0.91
CA GLY A 211 33.39 14.69 -1.09
C GLY A 211 33.20 13.80 -2.33
N PRO A 212 34.07 12.80 -2.54
CA PRO A 212 33.88 11.93 -3.71
C PRO A 212 32.62 11.10 -3.60
N TRP A 213 31.87 10.98 -4.72
CA TRP A 213 30.73 10.06 -4.87
C TRP A 213 30.96 9.18 -6.09
N LEU A 214 31.27 7.88 -5.85
CA LEU A 214 31.53 6.92 -6.92
C LEU A 214 30.26 6.24 -7.38
N MET A 215 29.95 6.35 -8.69
CA MET A 215 28.82 5.65 -9.29
C MET A 215 29.14 5.06 -10.66
N LYS A 216 28.29 4.13 -11.13
CA LYS A 216 28.39 3.53 -12.45
C LYS A 216 27.04 3.63 -13.16
N MET A 217 27.05 4.07 -14.38
CA MET A 217 25.87 4.15 -15.22
C MET A 217 25.41 2.74 -15.62
N LYS A 218 24.15 2.41 -15.38
CA LYS A 218 23.55 1.09 -15.65
C LYS A 218 22.49 1.10 -16.75
N ASP A 219 22.05 2.26 -17.20
CA ASP A 219 20.97 2.36 -18.18
C ASP A 219 21.47 2.03 -19.58
N GLU A 220 21.05 0.88 -20.13
CA GLU A 220 21.36 0.42 -21.48
C GLU A 220 20.84 1.35 -22.59
N LYS A 221 19.88 2.22 -22.28
CA LYS A 221 19.33 3.20 -23.23
C LYS A 221 20.22 4.42 -23.41
N LEU A 222 21.15 4.65 -22.49
CA LEU A 222 22.08 5.77 -22.57
C LEU A 222 23.27 5.44 -23.47
N LYS A 223 23.54 6.29 -24.44
CA LYS A 223 24.71 6.16 -25.36
C LYS A 223 25.97 6.65 -24.64
N ILE A 224 26.46 5.89 -23.67
CA ILE A 224 27.64 6.27 -22.88
C ILE A 224 28.83 6.52 -23.82
N LYS A 225 29.35 7.75 -23.83
CA LYS A 225 30.48 8.16 -24.66
C LYS A 225 31.76 7.42 -24.26
N ASN A 226 32.55 7.01 -25.22
CA ASN A 226 33.90 6.48 -25.06
C ASN A 226 34.05 5.25 -24.15
N GLY A 227 32.97 4.51 -23.86
CA GLY A 227 33.02 3.33 -22.99
C GLY A 227 33.44 3.65 -21.54
N GLN A 228 33.10 4.83 -21.06
CA GLN A 228 33.43 5.29 -19.69
C GLN A 228 32.17 5.26 -18.80
N PRO A 229 31.78 4.12 -18.20
CA PRO A 229 30.54 4.02 -17.41
C PRO A 229 30.67 4.60 -16.01
N TYR A 230 31.88 4.74 -15.46
CA TYR A 230 32.07 5.25 -14.10
C TYR A 230 31.99 6.76 -14.07
N ARG A 231 31.43 7.27 -12.98
CA ARG A 231 31.35 8.69 -12.63
C ARG A 231 31.89 8.86 -11.22
N LEU A 232 32.78 9.82 -11.06
CA LEU A 232 33.19 10.33 -9.75
C LEU A 232 32.73 11.77 -9.67
N LEU A 233 31.74 12.03 -8.82
CA LEU A 233 31.26 13.37 -8.51
C LEU A 233 32.04 13.86 -7.29
N TYR A 234 32.26 15.17 -7.17
CA TYR A 234 33.06 15.73 -6.09
C TYR A 234 32.78 17.21 -5.88
N ALA A 235 33.02 17.67 -4.68
CA ALA A 235 33.15 19.10 -4.36
C ALA A 235 34.39 19.65 -5.04
N ALA A 236 34.26 20.80 -5.68
CA ALA A 236 35.24 21.31 -6.64
C ALA A 236 35.50 22.81 -6.49
N GLY A 237 36.62 23.27 -7.04
CA GLY A 237 36.94 24.68 -7.28
C GLY A 237 37.54 25.43 -6.08
N GLY A 238 37.34 24.99 -4.87
CA GLY A 238 37.75 25.63 -3.62
C GLY A 238 36.56 26.22 -2.84
N VAL A 239 36.79 26.98 -1.78
CA VAL A 239 35.73 27.55 -0.96
C VAL A 239 35.33 28.92 -1.46
N PRO A 240 34.04 29.20 -1.81
CA PRO A 240 32.91 28.27 -1.80
C PRO A 240 32.98 27.24 -2.89
N GLU A 241 32.39 26.08 -2.60
CA GLU A 241 32.41 24.90 -3.44
C GLU A 241 31.24 24.81 -4.40
N HIS A 242 31.48 24.14 -5.53
CA HIS A 242 30.48 23.70 -6.49
C HIS A 242 30.65 22.17 -6.71
N ILE A 243 29.75 21.54 -7.48
CA ILE A 243 29.86 20.11 -7.77
C ILE A 243 30.25 19.89 -9.22
N SER A 244 31.34 19.14 -9.41
CA SER A 244 31.82 18.68 -10.70
C SER A 244 31.92 17.16 -10.76
N TYR A 245 32.21 16.61 -11.95
CA TYR A 245 32.41 15.18 -12.09
C TYR A 245 33.44 14.85 -13.16
N SER A 246 33.99 13.66 -13.02
CA SER A 246 34.88 13.00 -13.99
C SER A 246 34.35 11.66 -14.38
N THR A 247 34.78 11.16 -15.55
CA THR A 247 34.38 9.86 -16.09
C THR A 247 35.58 8.95 -16.28
N ALA A 248 35.38 7.64 -16.17
CA ALA A 248 36.42 6.66 -16.40
C ALA A 248 35.89 5.31 -16.94
N PRO A 249 36.76 4.51 -17.59
CA PRO A 249 36.44 3.12 -17.96
C PRO A 249 36.50 2.16 -16.77
N HIS A 250 37.19 2.54 -15.68
CA HIS A 250 37.44 1.74 -14.49
C HIS A 250 37.30 2.59 -13.20
N PRO A 251 36.94 2.00 -12.04
CA PRO A 251 36.86 2.74 -10.78
C PRO A 251 38.17 3.46 -10.40
N THR A 252 39.28 2.93 -10.80
CA THR A 252 40.62 3.52 -10.52
C THR A 252 41.14 4.41 -11.66
N GLY A 253 40.33 4.67 -12.68
CA GLY A 253 40.67 5.51 -13.81
C GLY A 253 41.11 4.72 -15.09
N PRO A 254 41.79 5.37 -16.05
CA PRO A 254 42.15 6.80 -16.00
C PRO A 254 40.89 7.68 -16.03
N TRP A 255 40.90 8.70 -15.17
CA TRP A 255 39.81 9.66 -15.08
C TRP A 255 39.94 10.77 -16.09
N THR A 256 38.83 11.31 -16.56
CA THR A 256 38.76 12.44 -17.49
C THR A 256 37.70 13.41 -16.98
N TYR A 257 38.07 14.67 -16.79
CA TYR A 257 37.15 15.72 -16.41
C TYR A 257 36.00 15.85 -17.40
N ALA A 258 34.77 15.82 -16.89
CA ALA A 258 33.58 15.83 -17.75
C ALA A 258 32.74 17.09 -17.63
N GLY A 259 32.89 17.87 -16.57
CA GLY A 259 32.22 19.16 -16.41
C GLY A 259 31.64 19.39 -15.01
N GLU A 260 30.99 20.52 -14.89
CA GLU A 260 30.26 20.98 -13.71
C GLU A 260 28.81 20.45 -13.75
N ILE A 261 28.30 20.01 -12.60
CA ILE A 261 26.89 19.55 -12.43
C ILE A 261 26.08 20.66 -11.77
N MET A 262 26.54 21.11 -10.58
CA MET A 262 25.88 22.15 -9.83
C MET A 262 26.83 23.35 -9.69
N PRO A 263 26.56 24.45 -10.41
CA PRO A 263 27.43 25.63 -10.37
C PRO A 263 27.37 26.33 -9.04
N LEU A 264 28.34 27.19 -8.78
CA LEU A 264 28.30 28.11 -7.64
C LEU A 264 26.96 28.83 -7.60
N SER A 265 26.25 28.70 -6.49
CA SER A 265 24.95 29.31 -6.27
C SER A 265 24.85 29.79 -4.82
N ASP A 266 23.94 30.73 -4.54
CA ASP A 266 23.66 31.15 -3.17
C ASP A 266 22.88 30.07 -2.42
N THR A 267 23.56 29.00 -2.00
CA THR A 267 22.99 27.94 -1.15
C THR A 267 22.96 28.35 0.33
N GLY A 268 23.64 29.39 0.74
CA GLY A 268 23.85 29.75 2.15
C GLY A 268 24.95 28.93 2.83
N SER A 269 25.50 27.90 2.18
CA SER A 269 26.66 27.12 2.61
C SER A 269 27.86 27.45 1.75
N PHE A 270 29.07 27.41 2.31
CA PHE A 270 30.31 27.54 1.56
C PHE A 270 30.96 26.20 1.20
N THR A 271 30.49 25.11 1.78
CA THR A 271 30.79 23.74 1.33
C THR A 271 29.63 23.15 0.56
N ASN A 272 29.89 22.15 -0.27
CA ASN A 272 28.87 21.36 -0.95
C ASN A 272 29.29 19.89 -1.03
N HIS A 273 28.36 18.99 -0.82
CA HIS A 273 28.56 17.55 -0.89
C HIS A 273 27.35 16.90 -1.55
N CYS A 274 27.56 15.93 -2.44
CA CYS A 274 26.48 15.37 -3.20
C CYS A 274 26.35 13.86 -3.08
N GLY A 275 25.13 13.38 -3.26
CA GLY A 275 24.80 11.98 -3.47
C GLY A 275 23.80 11.83 -4.61
N VAL A 276 23.84 10.70 -5.34
CA VAL A 276 22.94 10.44 -6.45
C VAL A 276 22.30 9.08 -6.28
N ALA A 277 20.98 8.98 -6.50
CA ALA A 277 20.27 7.72 -6.52
C ALA A 277 19.14 7.72 -7.56
N ASP A 278 18.92 6.56 -8.16
CA ASP A 278 17.75 6.30 -9.00
C ASP A 278 16.67 5.63 -8.14
N TYR A 279 15.43 6.13 -8.23
CA TYR A 279 14.33 5.64 -7.43
C TYR A 279 13.01 5.71 -8.21
N LYS A 280 12.30 4.58 -8.31
CA LYS A 280 10.99 4.49 -9.01
C LYS A 280 10.99 5.10 -10.43
N GLY A 281 12.09 4.91 -11.16
CA GLY A 281 12.23 5.40 -12.55
C GLY A 281 12.63 6.86 -12.70
N HIS A 282 12.98 7.53 -11.62
CA HIS A 282 13.45 8.92 -11.56
C HIS A 282 14.87 8.96 -11.00
N SER A 283 15.66 9.97 -11.39
CA SER A 283 17.00 10.20 -10.87
C SER A 283 17.02 11.43 -9.97
N TYR A 284 17.67 11.30 -8.81
CA TYR A 284 17.69 12.32 -7.77
C TYR A 284 19.13 12.70 -7.41
N PHE A 285 19.32 14.01 -7.28
CA PHE A 285 20.55 14.62 -6.85
C PHE A 285 20.36 15.25 -5.48
N PHE A 286 21.04 14.72 -4.48
CA PHE A 286 21.02 15.20 -3.10
C PHE A 286 22.21 16.11 -2.87
N TYR A 287 22.01 17.16 -2.08
CA TYR A 287 23.06 18.15 -1.73
C TYR A 287 22.68 18.82 -0.40
N HIS A 288 23.47 19.76 0.09
CA HIS A 288 23.09 20.51 1.27
C HIS A 288 23.10 22.05 1.04
N THR A 289 22.37 22.76 1.87
CA THR A 289 22.22 24.22 1.88
C THR A 289 22.34 24.76 3.30
N GLY A 290 22.53 26.06 3.48
CA GLY A 290 22.40 26.76 4.77
C GLY A 290 21.11 27.56 4.89
N LYS A 291 20.00 27.14 4.23
CA LYS A 291 18.76 27.92 4.06
C LYS A 291 17.72 27.70 5.19
N LEU A 292 17.92 26.77 6.11
CA LEU A 292 17.06 26.71 7.30
C LEU A 292 17.20 27.99 8.14
N PRO A 293 16.15 28.43 8.82
CA PRO A 293 16.25 29.52 9.79
C PRO A 293 17.35 29.26 10.84
N GLY A 294 18.30 30.17 10.97
CA GLY A 294 19.49 30.00 11.81
C GLY A 294 20.62 29.20 11.18
N GLY A 295 20.41 28.70 9.96
CA GLY A 295 21.42 27.95 9.20
C GLY A 295 22.52 28.83 8.61
N GLY A 296 23.50 28.16 8.00
CA GLY A 296 24.68 28.74 7.38
C GLY A 296 25.71 27.69 7.02
N GLY A 297 26.98 28.07 6.94
CA GLY A 297 28.06 27.15 6.58
C GLY A 297 28.35 26.08 7.62
N PHE A 298 28.01 26.30 8.89
CA PHE A 298 28.14 25.32 10.00
C PHE A 298 26.78 24.89 10.57
N GLY A 299 25.68 25.20 9.89
CA GLY A 299 24.33 24.76 10.18
C GLY A 299 23.66 24.42 8.86
N ARG A 300 24.11 23.36 8.22
CA ARG A 300 23.70 22.91 6.88
C ARG A 300 22.37 22.15 6.92
N SER A 301 21.74 21.98 5.79
CA SER A 301 20.48 21.25 5.68
C SER A 301 20.34 20.60 4.32
N VAL A 302 19.96 19.31 4.31
CA VAL A 302 19.90 18.49 3.10
C VAL A 302 18.72 18.86 2.21
N ALA A 303 18.97 18.86 0.91
CA ALA A 303 18.04 19.17 -0.15
C ALA A 303 18.14 18.15 -1.29
N VAL A 304 17.14 18.12 -2.16
CA VAL A 304 17.05 17.15 -3.27
C VAL A 304 16.42 17.78 -4.49
N GLU A 305 17.00 17.47 -5.67
CA GLU A 305 16.45 17.83 -6.98
C GLU A 305 16.24 16.58 -7.83
N GLU A 306 15.15 16.54 -8.58
CA GLU A 306 14.95 15.55 -9.63
C GLU A 306 15.64 16.01 -10.92
N PHE A 307 16.32 15.08 -11.61
CA PHE A 307 16.95 15.39 -12.87
C PHE A 307 16.80 14.22 -13.87
N LYS A 308 17.14 14.48 -15.12
CA LYS A 308 17.21 13.45 -16.18
C LYS A 308 18.56 13.55 -16.85
N TYR A 309 19.27 12.42 -16.94
CA TYR A 309 20.50 12.33 -17.70
C TYR A 309 20.30 12.74 -19.16
N ASN A 310 21.31 13.36 -19.75
CA ASN A 310 21.36 13.57 -21.19
C ASN A 310 21.49 12.23 -21.92
N ASP A 311 21.16 12.19 -23.21
CA ASP A 311 21.18 10.95 -24.02
C ASP A 311 22.55 10.26 -24.07
N ASP A 312 23.63 11.00 -23.79
CA ASP A 312 25.01 10.51 -23.75
C ASP A 312 25.47 10.08 -22.33
N GLY A 313 24.55 10.05 -21.36
CA GLY A 313 24.82 9.71 -19.97
C GLY A 313 25.57 10.81 -19.19
N SER A 314 25.67 12.02 -19.73
CA SER A 314 26.17 13.18 -18.98
C SER A 314 25.10 13.78 -18.07
N PHE A 315 25.55 14.52 -17.05
CA PHE A 315 24.64 15.27 -16.17
C PHE A 315 24.20 16.57 -16.84
N PRO A 316 22.92 16.97 -16.71
CA PRO A 316 22.53 18.36 -16.98
C PRO A 316 23.07 19.29 -15.90
N THR A 317 23.01 20.59 -16.12
CA THR A 317 23.19 21.57 -15.04
C THR A 317 22.01 21.47 -14.07
N ILE A 318 22.28 21.25 -12.78
CA ILE A 318 21.30 21.18 -11.71
C ILE A 318 21.39 22.45 -10.87
N LEU A 319 20.28 23.15 -10.73
CA LEU A 319 20.20 24.37 -9.92
C LEU A 319 19.42 24.09 -8.64
N PRO A 320 19.89 24.58 -7.47
CA PRO A 320 19.15 24.48 -6.23
C PRO A 320 17.79 25.18 -6.31
N THR A 321 16.73 24.48 -5.85
CA THR A 321 15.38 25.05 -5.76
C THR A 321 14.84 25.01 -4.34
N SER A 322 13.89 25.88 -4.04
CA SER A 322 13.13 25.81 -2.79
C SER A 322 11.95 24.85 -2.87
N GLU A 323 11.48 24.57 -4.07
CA GLU A 323 10.30 23.75 -4.33
C GLU A 323 10.56 22.26 -4.06
N GLY A 324 11.79 21.77 -4.27
CA GLY A 324 12.15 20.37 -4.15
C GLY A 324 11.53 19.48 -5.24
N VAL A 325 11.18 18.25 -4.89
CA VAL A 325 10.73 17.23 -5.85
C VAL A 325 9.23 16.94 -5.75
N LYS A 326 8.69 16.30 -6.79
CA LYS A 326 7.30 15.86 -6.80
C LYS A 326 7.15 14.50 -6.13
N PRO A 327 5.97 14.21 -5.51
CA PRO A 327 5.73 12.89 -4.95
C PRO A 327 5.65 11.83 -6.05
N VAL A 328 6.35 10.71 -5.86
CA VAL A 328 6.29 9.52 -6.72
C VAL A 328 5.33 8.46 -6.20
N ALA A 329 4.72 8.73 -5.07
CA ALA A 329 3.76 7.86 -4.43
C ALA A 329 2.75 8.68 -3.62
N LYS A 330 1.56 8.11 -3.35
CA LYS A 330 0.58 8.71 -2.44
C LYS A 330 0.88 8.26 -1.02
N PHE A 331 0.68 9.16 -0.07
CA PHE A 331 0.87 8.85 1.33
C PHE A 331 -0.38 8.18 1.91
N ASN A 332 -0.22 7.02 2.56
CA ASN A 332 -1.32 6.25 3.16
C ASN A 332 -1.50 6.61 4.65
N PRO A 333 -2.58 7.31 5.06
CA PRO A 333 -2.85 7.67 6.45
C PRO A 333 -3.55 6.58 7.26
N TYR A 334 -3.93 5.44 6.65
CA TYR A 334 -4.72 4.37 7.26
C TYR A 334 -3.86 3.26 7.89
N ARG A 335 -2.56 3.49 7.97
CA ARG A 335 -1.60 2.69 8.74
C ARG A 335 -1.04 3.58 9.84
N ARG A 336 -0.44 2.97 10.86
CA ARG A 336 0.34 3.74 11.82
C ARG A 336 1.40 4.56 11.09
N VAL A 337 1.40 5.85 11.36
CA VAL A 337 2.37 6.82 10.87
C VAL A 337 3.14 7.37 12.07
N GLU A 338 4.44 7.21 12.08
CA GLU A 338 5.29 7.83 13.09
C GLU A 338 5.22 9.35 12.93
N ALA A 339 5.06 10.10 14.03
CA ALA A 339 4.77 11.54 13.99
C ALA A 339 5.90 12.37 13.38
N GLU A 340 7.13 11.89 13.46
CA GLU A 340 8.31 12.46 12.82
C GLU A 340 8.37 12.21 11.30
N THR A 341 7.33 11.59 10.71
CA THR A 341 7.15 11.54 9.26
C THR A 341 6.50 12.82 8.78
N MET A 342 7.19 13.61 7.97
CA MET A 342 6.71 14.91 7.53
C MET A 342 7.32 15.35 6.20
N ALA A 343 6.55 16.14 5.44
CA ALA A 343 7.04 16.84 4.25
C ALA A 343 7.63 18.20 4.61
N PHE A 344 7.10 18.81 5.66
CA PHE A 344 7.58 20.08 6.19
C PHE A 344 7.12 20.24 7.63
N SER A 345 7.89 20.96 8.43
CA SER A 345 7.51 21.33 9.79
C SER A 345 7.90 22.76 10.13
N LYS A 346 7.21 23.32 11.11
CA LYS A 346 7.56 24.61 11.68
C LYS A 346 7.48 24.55 13.19
N GLY A 347 8.59 24.92 13.84
CA GLY A 347 8.67 25.12 15.28
C GLY A 347 8.94 23.85 16.10
N VAL A 348 8.82 22.68 15.52
CA VAL A 348 9.02 21.42 16.23
C VAL A 348 10.43 20.88 16.10
N LYS A 349 10.84 20.04 17.05
CA LYS A 349 12.05 19.23 17.02
C LYS A 349 11.67 17.75 17.09
N THR A 350 12.63 16.84 16.87
CA THR A 350 12.50 15.42 17.15
C THR A 350 13.48 15.03 18.24
N GLU A 351 13.05 14.15 19.14
CA GLU A 351 13.89 13.59 20.19
C GLU A 351 13.85 12.06 20.09
N GLN A 352 14.89 11.40 20.56
CA GLN A 352 14.96 9.95 20.57
C GLN A 352 15.03 9.40 21.99
N TRP A 353 14.63 8.14 22.15
CA TRP A 353 14.66 7.40 23.40
C TRP A 353 15.00 5.93 23.16
N GLN A 354 15.48 5.25 24.17
CA GLN A 354 16.01 3.89 24.02
C GLN A 354 14.96 2.79 23.83
N MET A 355 13.67 3.07 24.03
CA MET A 355 12.61 2.08 23.86
C MET A 355 11.36 2.73 23.30
N ALA A 356 10.79 2.14 22.25
CA ALA A 356 9.53 2.59 21.71
C ALA A 356 8.39 2.42 22.74
N PRO A 357 7.44 3.37 22.83
CA PRO A 357 6.33 3.32 23.80
C PRO A 357 5.31 2.22 23.52
N ASP A 358 5.37 1.58 22.38
CA ASP A 358 4.33 0.65 21.94
C ASP A 358 4.57 -0.80 22.36
N GLU A 359 5.36 -1.04 23.38
CA GLU A 359 5.55 -2.36 24.02
C GLU A 359 5.87 -3.52 23.07
N ARG A 360 6.23 -3.26 21.82
CA ARG A 360 6.64 -4.31 20.87
C ARG A 360 8.03 -4.82 21.24
N PRO A 361 8.17 -6.07 21.73
CA PRO A 361 9.45 -6.59 22.23
C PRO A 361 10.53 -6.68 21.13
N GLU A 362 10.11 -6.79 19.85
CA GLU A 362 11.01 -6.79 18.69
C GLU A 362 11.64 -5.43 18.43
N VAL A 363 11.05 -4.35 18.95
CA VAL A 363 11.56 -2.98 18.83
C VAL A 363 12.52 -2.60 19.97
N LYS A 364 12.78 -3.48 20.91
CA LYS A 364 13.62 -3.23 22.09
C LYS A 364 15.02 -2.66 21.80
N ASN A 365 15.51 -2.77 20.60
CA ASN A 365 16.80 -2.24 20.18
C ASN A 365 16.66 -1.15 19.10
N ARG A 366 15.45 -0.69 18.75
CA ARG A 366 15.26 0.46 17.89
C ARG A 366 15.26 1.73 18.73
N LEU A 367 15.91 2.75 18.22
CA LEU A 367 15.72 4.09 18.71
C LEU A 367 14.28 4.51 18.36
N GLY A 368 13.46 4.77 19.40
CA GLY A 368 12.18 5.42 19.19
C GLY A 368 12.44 6.90 18.95
N VAL A 369 11.77 7.49 17.98
CA VAL A 369 11.80 8.94 17.71
C VAL A 369 10.39 9.48 17.90
N TYR A 370 10.27 10.68 18.43
CA TYR A 370 9.00 11.36 18.61
C TYR A 370 9.15 12.86 18.38
N VAL A 371 8.09 13.52 18.00
CA VAL A 371 8.05 14.98 17.84
C VAL A 371 7.96 15.64 19.21
N SER A 372 8.84 16.57 19.43
CA SER A 372 8.98 17.32 20.69
C SER A 372 9.02 18.82 20.45
N ASP A 373 9.23 19.57 21.54
CA ASP A 373 9.31 21.03 21.54
C ASP A 373 8.12 21.73 20.87
N ILE A 374 6.95 21.11 20.97
CA ILE A 374 5.71 21.57 20.35
C ILE A 374 5.13 22.77 21.09
N HIS A 375 4.91 23.89 20.40
CA HIS A 375 4.32 25.11 20.96
C HIS A 375 3.05 25.52 20.20
N ASP A 376 2.32 26.49 20.76
CA ASP A 376 1.10 27.02 20.12
C ASP A 376 1.39 27.69 18.78
N GLY A 377 0.79 27.14 17.72
CA GLY A 377 0.93 27.60 16.34
C GLY A 377 1.97 26.86 15.51
N ASP A 378 2.70 25.91 16.11
CA ASP A 378 3.58 25.01 15.38
C ASP A 378 2.76 24.00 14.57
N TYR A 379 3.37 23.39 13.55
CA TYR A 379 2.67 22.42 12.72
C TYR A 379 3.61 21.44 12.01
N ILE A 380 3.03 20.32 11.62
CA ILE A 380 3.59 19.34 10.70
C ILE A 380 2.73 19.33 9.43
N LYS A 381 3.36 19.31 8.27
CA LYS A 381 2.73 19.12 6.98
C LYS A 381 3.04 17.71 6.46
N LEU A 382 2.02 17.00 6.02
CA LEU A 382 2.16 15.82 5.16
C LEU A 382 1.64 16.17 3.78
N GLN A 383 2.34 15.72 2.75
CA GLN A 383 2.01 16.03 1.37
C GLN A 383 1.44 14.82 0.65
N ASN A 384 0.52 15.06 -0.30
CA ASN A 384 -0.06 14.02 -1.15
C ASN A 384 -0.72 12.89 -0.35
N VAL A 385 -1.39 13.22 0.77
CA VAL A 385 -2.07 12.25 1.66
C VAL A 385 -3.27 11.65 0.94
N HIS A 386 -3.28 10.32 0.83
CA HIS A 386 -4.35 9.59 0.17
C HIS A 386 -5.51 9.35 1.12
N LEU A 387 -6.48 10.26 1.13
CA LEU A 387 -7.67 10.15 1.96
C LEU A 387 -8.70 9.15 1.43
N CYS A 388 -8.40 8.42 0.35
CA CYS A 388 -9.30 7.53 -0.40
C CYS A 388 -10.58 8.25 -0.88
N TYR A 389 -11.44 7.55 -1.58
CA TYR A 389 -12.80 8.03 -1.89
C TYR A 389 -13.64 8.22 -0.65
N LYS A 390 -13.18 7.67 0.46
CA LYS A 390 -13.83 7.85 1.73
C LYS A 390 -12.95 8.53 2.73
N MET A 391 -13.59 9.47 3.33
CA MET A 391 -13.13 10.20 4.45
C MET A 391 -12.78 9.32 5.63
N PRO A 392 -11.62 9.57 6.22
CA PRO A 392 -11.32 9.03 7.54
C PRO A 392 -12.44 9.43 8.51
N ARG A 393 -12.87 8.50 9.34
CA ARG A 393 -13.88 8.73 10.37
C ARG A 393 -13.28 9.10 11.71
N THR A 394 -12.07 8.63 11.97
CA THR A 394 -11.37 8.92 13.23
C THR A 394 -9.91 9.22 12.96
N PHE A 395 -9.33 10.00 13.86
CA PHE A 395 -7.90 10.24 13.98
C PHE A 395 -7.47 9.83 15.39
N THR A 396 -6.50 8.94 15.47
CA THR A 396 -5.95 8.42 16.72
C THR A 396 -4.49 8.81 16.82
N ALA A 397 -4.03 9.26 17.98
CA ALA A 397 -2.65 9.67 18.21
C ALA A 397 -2.12 9.18 19.56
N CYS A 398 -0.83 8.88 19.61
CA CYS A 398 -0.09 8.59 20.82
C CYS A 398 0.64 9.85 21.27
N VAL A 399 0.32 10.34 22.47
CA VAL A 399 0.79 11.63 22.97
C VAL A 399 1.22 11.54 24.44
N ALA A 400 2.10 12.45 24.87
CA ALA A 400 2.51 12.56 26.26
C ALA A 400 2.63 14.03 26.68
N SER A 401 2.12 14.42 27.84
CA SER A 401 2.25 15.79 28.35
C SER A 401 2.54 15.81 29.85
N GLY A 402 3.64 16.46 30.21
CA GLY A 402 3.98 16.75 31.61
C GLY A 402 3.26 17.98 32.18
N LEU A 403 2.48 18.69 31.36
CA LEU A 403 1.72 19.87 31.73
C LEU A 403 0.21 19.66 31.47
N ARG A 404 -0.44 20.63 30.83
CA ARG A 404 -1.89 20.60 30.60
C ARG A 404 -2.33 19.98 29.28
N GLY A 405 -1.37 19.54 28.44
CA GLY A 405 -1.66 19.10 27.09
C GLY A 405 -1.95 20.27 26.16
N GLY A 406 -2.76 20.00 25.14
CA GLY A 406 -3.12 20.96 24.10
C GLY A 406 -4.11 20.31 23.13
N GLN A 407 -4.05 20.72 21.88
CA GLN A 407 -4.89 20.20 20.81
C GLN A 407 -4.07 19.96 19.54
N ILE A 408 -4.48 18.98 18.75
CA ILE A 408 -4.02 18.77 17.37
C ILE A 408 -5.21 19.05 16.46
N GLU A 409 -5.17 20.11 15.68
CA GLU A 409 -6.12 20.38 14.61
C GLU A 409 -5.67 19.68 13.32
N ILE A 410 -6.51 18.82 12.77
CA ILE A 410 -6.29 18.12 11.51
C ILE A 410 -6.91 18.97 10.39
N ARG A 411 -6.07 19.58 9.55
CA ARG A 411 -6.49 20.52 8.51
C ARG A 411 -6.02 20.09 7.12
N LEU A 412 -6.73 20.52 6.09
CA LEU A 412 -6.38 20.24 4.69
C LEU A 412 -5.83 21.49 3.99
N ASP A 413 -4.85 21.26 3.13
CA ASP A 413 -4.23 22.16 2.16
C ASP A 413 -3.49 23.37 2.73
N SER A 414 -3.78 23.81 3.95
CA SER A 414 -3.05 24.89 4.62
C SER A 414 -3.29 24.90 6.13
N VAL A 415 -2.44 25.58 6.87
CA VAL A 415 -2.58 25.81 8.32
C VAL A 415 -3.93 26.44 8.70
N GLY A 416 -4.51 27.27 7.83
CA GLY A 416 -5.85 27.85 8.00
C GLY A 416 -6.93 27.15 7.18
N GLY A 417 -6.62 26.02 6.55
CA GLY A 417 -7.52 25.30 5.66
C GLY A 417 -8.65 24.60 6.37
N GLN A 418 -9.40 23.81 5.61
CA GLN A 418 -10.56 23.08 6.13
C GLN A 418 -10.19 22.23 7.34
N LEU A 419 -10.89 22.43 8.46
CA LEU A 419 -10.74 21.63 9.68
C LEU A 419 -11.52 20.33 9.53
N LEU A 420 -10.82 19.20 9.63
CA LEU A 420 -11.43 17.87 9.67
C LEU A 420 -11.81 17.44 11.09
N GLY A 421 -10.99 17.79 12.07
CA GLY A 421 -11.21 17.44 13.47
C GLY A 421 -10.20 18.08 14.40
N THR A 422 -10.50 18.04 15.67
CA THR A 422 -9.61 18.50 16.74
C THR A 422 -9.45 17.39 17.76
N LEU A 423 -8.22 16.95 17.98
CA LEU A 423 -7.86 15.99 19.00
C LEU A 423 -7.43 16.72 20.26
N ASP A 424 -8.14 16.51 21.36
CA ASP A 424 -7.75 17.03 22.66
C ASP A 424 -6.64 16.16 23.27
N VAL A 425 -5.48 16.75 23.54
CA VAL A 425 -4.36 16.09 24.20
C VAL A 425 -4.44 16.35 25.72
N PRO A 426 -4.67 15.32 26.54
CA PRO A 426 -4.77 15.50 27.99
C PRO A 426 -3.40 15.68 28.66
N ALA A 427 -3.42 16.09 29.92
CA ALA A 427 -2.27 15.93 30.81
C ALA A 427 -2.10 14.44 31.13
N THR A 428 -0.99 13.84 30.70
CA THR A 428 -0.73 12.41 30.91
C THR A 428 0.12 12.11 32.14
N GLY A 429 0.59 13.17 32.83
CA GLY A 429 1.39 13.03 34.06
C GLY A 429 2.90 13.07 33.86
N GLY A 430 3.38 13.11 32.61
CA GLY A 430 4.81 13.20 32.30
C GLY A 430 5.08 13.29 30.80
N TRP A 431 6.28 13.76 30.45
CA TRP A 431 6.69 13.95 29.04
C TRP A 431 6.90 12.66 28.27
N GLN A 432 6.97 11.51 28.95
CA GLN A 432 7.08 10.18 28.38
C GLN A 432 6.06 9.22 29.00
N GLN A 433 5.00 9.76 29.61
CA GLN A 433 3.82 8.99 30.01
C GLN A 433 2.84 9.00 28.84
N TRP A 434 2.97 8.02 27.97
CA TRP A 434 2.26 7.95 26.71
C TRP A 434 0.82 7.49 26.87
N GLN A 435 -0.07 8.14 26.16
CA GLN A 435 -1.49 7.81 26.10
C GLN A 435 -2.00 7.89 24.67
N THR A 436 -2.76 6.90 24.25
CA THR A 436 -3.48 6.91 22.97
C THR A 436 -4.80 7.66 23.16
N VAL A 437 -5.06 8.63 22.31
CA VAL A 437 -6.29 9.44 22.28
C VAL A 437 -6.87 9.45 20.88
N THR A 438 -8.21 9.51 20.77
CA THR A 438 -8.93 9.45 19.50
C THR A 438 -9.95 10.56 19.40
N THR A 439 -10.15 11.11 18.22
CA THR A 439 -11.21 12.06 17.90
C THR A 439 -11.94 11.65 16.63
N ASP A 440 -13.23 12.00 16.55
CA ASP A 440 -13.99 11.86 15.33
C ASP A 440 -13.60 12.96 14.32
N LEU A 441 -13.65 12.62 13.05
CA LEU A 441 -13.38 13.53 11.95
C LEU A 441 -14.70 13.88 11.25
N ALA A 442 -14.89 15.16 10.95
CA ALA A 442 -16.02 15.63 10.19
C ALA A 442 -15.97 15.08 8.76
N ALA A 443 -17.12 14.71 8.24
CA ALA A 443 -17.25 14.42 6.82
C ALA A 443 -16.90 15.69 6.03
N PHE A 444 -16.06 15.58 5.01
CA PHE A 444 -15.81 16.64 4.05
C PHE A 444 -16.25 16.20 2.65
N ASP A 445 -16.76 17.12 1.87
CA ASP A 445 -17.06 16.81 0.49
C ASP A 445 -15.77 16.59 -0.29
N SER A 446 -15.47 15.32 -0.57
CA SER A 446 -14.50 14.96 -1.57
C SER A 446 -15.12 15.20 -2.93
N TYR A 447 -14.99 16.41 -3.45
CA TYR A 447 -15.64 16.77 -4.71
C TYR A 447 -15.11 16.00 -5.92
N PRO A 448 -15.93 15.87 -6.98
CA PRO A 448 -15.82 14.83 -7.98
C PRO A 448 -14.60 14.97 -8.88
N GLY A 449 -14.01 13.84 -9.24
CA GLY A 449 -13.16 13.68 -10.39
C GLY A 449 -11.67 13.93 -10.21
N HIS A 450 -11.19 14.24 -9.02
CA HIS A 450 -9.76 14.39 -8.78
C HIS A 450 -9.24 13.40 -7.75
N LEU A 451 -8.13 12.80 -8.10
CA LEU A 451 -7.28 11.97 -7.28
C LEU A 451 -7.23 12.50 -5.85
N HIS A 452 -7.81 11.78 -4.93
CA HIS A 452 -8.17 12.18 -3.56
C HIS A 452 -6.99 12.33 -2.62
N THR A 453 -5.89 12.87 -3.13
CA THR A 453 -4.76 13.29 -2.31
C THR A 453 -4.86 14.75 -2.00
N ARG A 454 -4.65 15.07 -0.72
CA ARG A 454 -4.62 16.44 -0.20
C ARG A 454 -3.37 16.62 0.65
N ASP A 455 -2.87 17.80 0.75
CA ASP A 455 -1.90 18.14 1.78
C ASP A 455 -2.62 18.21 3.12
N MET A 456 -2.05 17.57 4.13
CA MET A 456 -2.61 17.56 5.48
C MET A 456 -1.68 18.28 6.44
N TYR A 457 -2.26 19.09 7.30
CA TYR A 457 -1.58 19.85 8.33
C TYR A 457 -2.06 19.42 9.71
N LEU A 458 -1.14 19.01 10.56
CA LEU A 458 -1.37 18.78 11.97
C LEU A 458 -0.92 20.04 12.70
N VAL A 459 -1.87 20.90 13.08
CA VAL A 459 -1.60 22.21 13.68
C VAL A 459 -1.79 22.13 15.18
N PHE A 460 -0.74 22.49 15.91
CA PHE A 460 -0.73 22.38 17.37
C PHE A 460 -1.26 23.66 18.02
N LYS A 461 -2.17 23.48 18.97
CA LYS A 461 -2.85 24.55 19.69
C LYS A 461 -2.79 24.37 21.19
N GLY A 462 -2.65 25.46 21.91
CA GLY A 462 -2.68 25.42 23.37
C GLY A 462 -2.32 26.75 24.01
N ARG A 463 -1.83 26.70 25.23
CA ARG A 463 -1.38 27.89 25.92
C ARG A 463 -0.09 28.43 25.31
N LYS A 464 -0.06 29.71 24.95
CA LYS A 464 1.14 30.38 24.45
C LYS A 464 2.28 30.34 25.47
N GLY A 465 3.45 30.00 24.98
CA GLY A 465 4.73 30.07 25.68
C GLY A 465 5.30 28.71 26.10
N PRO A 466 4.60 27.87 26.90
CA PRO A 466 5.18 26.59 27.31
C PRO A 466 5.07 25.53 26.21
N LYS A 467 5.97 24.52 26.27
CA LYS A 467 5.86 23.26 25.55
C LYS A 467 4.51 22.59 25.89
N LEU A 468 3.81 22.08 24.89
CA LEU A 468 2.44 21.53 25.03
C LEU A 468 2.46 20.04 25.35
N PHE A 469 3.01 19.24 24.45
CA PHE A 469 3.07 17.79 24.55
C PHE A 469 4.15 17.23 23.65
N ASN A 470 4.42 15.93 23.75
CA ASN A 470 5.19 15.11 22.84
C ASN A 470 4.23 14.25 22.01
N PHE A 471 4.60 13.95 20.75
CA PHE A 471 3.74 13.27 19.80
C PHE A 471 4.54 12.15 19.11
N ASP A 472 4.09 10.88 19.26
CA ASP A 472 4.84 9.69 18.86
C ASP A 472 4.36 9.13 17.52
N TRP A 473 3.06 8.81 17.42
CA TRP A 473 2.48 8.30 16.18
C TRP A 473 1.00 8.68 16.07
N TRP A 474 0.48 8.50 14.85
CA TRP A 474 -0.95 8.67 14.56
C TRP A 474 -1.43 7.67 13.50
N GLU A 475 -2.73 7.48 13.42
CA GLU A 475 -3.41 6.70 12.38
C GLU A 475 -4.80 7.26 12.11
N MET A 476 -5.30 7.08 10.89
CA MET A 476 -6.69 7.33 10.52
C MET A 476 -7.43 6.02 10.29
N ARG A 477 -8.74 6.00 10.55
CA ARG A 477 -9.60 4.86 10.24
C ARG A 477 -10.84 5.33 9.50
N GLY A 478 -11.29 4.56 8.54
CA GLY A 478 -12.43 4.89 7.71
C GLY A 478 -13.21 3.68 7.25
N LEU A 479 -12.70 2.93 6.30
CA LEU A 479 -13.40 1.80 5.67
C LEU A 479 -13.83 0.72 6.66
N GLU A 480 -12.98 0.36 7.59
CA GLU A 480 -13.26 -0.65 8.61
C GLU A 480 -14.51 -0.36 9.44
N GLN A 481 -14.79 0.91 9.73
CA GLN A 481 -15.92 1.29 10.57
C GLN A 481 -17.26 1.02 9.92
N VAL A 482 -17.35 1.07 8.59
CA VAL A 482 -18.56 0.72 7.84
C VAL A 482 -18.56 -0.73 7.35
N ASN A 483 -17.49 -1.49 7.60
CA ASN A 483 -17.33 -2.89 7.20
C ASN A 483 -17.41 -3.07 5.67
N MET A 484 -16.86 -2.14 4.92
CA MET A 484 -16.84 -2.13 3.45
C MET A 484 -15.43 -1.85 2.93
N PRO A 485 -15.01 -2.51 1.85
CA PRO A 485 -15.71 -3.59 1.15
C PRO A 485 -15.87 -4.84 2.01
N LEU A 486 -16.78 -5.75 1.64
CA LEU A 486 -17.08 -6.96 2.42
C LEU A 486 -15.89 -7.91 2.58
N PHE A 487 -15.01 -7.96 1.57
CA PHE A 487 -13.88 -8.87 1.50
C PHE A 487 -12.59 -8.09 1.31
N GLN A 488 -11.55 -8.45 2.07
CA GLN A 488 -10.26 -7.76 2.02
C GLN A 488 -9.10 -8.69 1.63
N THR A 489 -9.32 -10.01 1.62
CA THR A 489 -8.31 -11.02 1.29
C THR A 489 -8.13 -11.21 -0.21
N LYS A 490 -9.11 -10.80 -1.03
CA LYS A 490 -9.15 -10.92 -2.49
C LYS A 490 -9.93 -9.78 -3.12
N TYR A 491 -9.59 -9.45 -4.36
CA TYR A 491 -10.39 -8.56 -5.20
C TYR A 491 -11.57 -9.31 -5.78
N THR A 492 -12.77 -8.72 -5.66
CA THR A 492 -14.03 -9.37 -5.99
C THR A 492 -14.95 -8.46 -6.78
N ALA A 493 -15.69 -9.03 -7.72
CA ALA A 493 -16.62 -8.29 -8.57
C ALA A 493 -17.90 -9.09 -8.85
N ASP A 494 -18.85 -8.45 -9.52
CA ASP A 494 -20.06 -9.06 -10.10
C ASP A 494 -20.80 -9.95 -9.10
N PRO A 495 -21.31 -9.41 -7.99
CA PRO A 495 -21.88 -10.18 -6.89
C PRO A 495 -23.17 -10.88 -7.28
N SER A 496 -23.27 -12.17 -7.03
CA SER A 496 -24.42 -13.03 -7.28
C SER A 496 -24.87 -13.72 -6.00
N PRO A 497 -25.82 -13.13 -5.25
CA PRO A 497 -26.35 -13.71 -4.01
C PRO A 497 -27.30 -14.87 -4.28
N LEU A 498 -27.20 -15.92 -3.45
CA LEU A 498 -28.07 -17.08 -3.41
C LEU A 498 -28.40 -17.47 -1.97
N VAL A 499 -29.68 -17.49 -1.62
CA VAL A 499 -30.13 -17.89 -0.28
C VAL A 499 -30.49 -19.37 -0.29
N VAL A 500 -29.85 -20.16 0.60
CA VAL A 500 -30.16 -21.58 0.79
C VAL A 500 -30.33 -21.84 2.29
N GLY A 501 -31.54 -22.12 2.70
CA GLY A 501 -31.87 -22.26 4.11
C GLY A 501 -31.65 -20.98 4.91
N ASP A 502 -30.83 -21.07 5.94
CA ASP A 502 -30.43 -19.95 6.82
C ASP A 502 -29.13 -19.27 6.37
N THR A 503 -28.56 -19.68 5.26
CA THR A 503 -27.26 -19.21 4.79
C THR A 503 -27.41 -18.41 3.50
N LEU A 504 -26.81 -17.23 3.47
CA LEU A 504 -26.62 -16.46 2.25
C LEU A 504 -25.24 -16.80 1.67
N PHE A 505 -25.26 -17.34 0.46
CA PHE A 505 -24.10 -17.57 -0.37
C PHE A 505 -23.92 -16.39 -1.34
N LEU A 506 -22.70 -15.96 -1.52
CA LEU A 506 -22.37 -14.92 -2.48
C LEU A 506 -21.28 -15.43 -3.42
N TYR A 507 -21.64 -15.63 -4.67
CA TYR A 507 -20.68 -15.93 -5.73
C TYR A 507 -20.18 -14.63 -6.31
N THR A 508 -18.88 -14.55 -6.62
CA THR A 508 -18.27 -13.35 -7.19
C THR A 508 -17.29 -13.72 -8.28
N SER A 509 -17.10 -12.84 -9.23
CA SER A 509 -15.90 -12.86 -10.05
C SER A 509 -14.66 -12.59 -9.19
N HIS A 510 -13.49 -12.99 -9.67
CA HIS A 510 -12.19 -12.77 -9.02
C HIS A 510 -11.29 -11.97 -9.93
N ASP A 511 -11.05 -10.72 -9.59
CA ASP A 511 -10.04 -9.89 -10.22
C ASP A 511 -8.67 -10.29 -9.66
N ALA A 512 -7.78 -10.79 -10.51
CA ALA A 512 -6.49 -11.34 -10.05
C ALA A 512 -5.58 -10.29 -9.43
N SER A 513 -4.95 -10.64 -8.31
CA SER A 513 -3.85 -9.88 -7.75
C SER A 513 -2.61 -9.96 -8.66
N PRO A 514 -1.64 -9.02 -8.58
CA PRO A 514 -0.44 -9.06 -9.42
C PRO A 514 0.32 -10.39 -9.35
N GLU A 515 0.38 -10.98 -8.17
CA GLU A 515 1.03 -12.27 -7.93
C GLU A 515 0.32 -13.45 -8.61
N ASP A 516 -0.99 -13.35 -8.88
CA ASP A 516 -1.80 -14.38 -9.51
C ASP A 516 -1.78 -14.30 -11.05
N ILE A 517 -1.21 -13.21 -11.63
CA ILE A 517 -1.09 -13.02 -13.06
C ILE A 517 0.16 -13.76 -13.57
N PRO A 518 0.01 -14.76 -14.47
CA PRO A 518 1.13 -15.60 -14.90
C PRO A 518 2.19 -14.88 -15.75
N ASP A 519 1.78 -13.88 -16.56
CA ASP A 519 2.70 -13.14 -17.42
C ASP A 519 3.21 -11.90 -16.69
N GLU A 520 4.53 -11.85 -16.44
CA GLU A 520 5.19 -10.73 -15.77
C GLU A 520 4.98 -9.38 -16.48
N ASN A 521 4.84 -9.38 -17.81
CA ASN A 521 4.60 -8.15 -18.58
C ASN A 521 3.18 -7.62 -18.40
N GLU A 522 2.25 -8.48 -17.98
CA GLU A 522 0.85 -8.12 -17.75
C GLU A 522 0.56 -7.68 -16.33
N LYS A 523 1.44 -7.96 -15.37
CA LYS A 523 1.26 -7.58 -13.95
C LYS A 523 1.03 -6.10 -13.72
N SER A 524 1.60 -5.26 -14.55
CA SER A 524 1.43 -3.81 -14.52
C SER A 524 0.29 -3.30 -15.43
N SER A 525 -0.36 -4.20 -16.19
CA SER A 525 -1.49 -3.83 -17.05
C SER A 525 -2.71 -3.41 -16.23
N ALA A 526 -3.45 -2.43 -16.73
CA ALA A 526 -4.70 -1.96 -16.13
C ALA A 526 -5.92 -2.81 -16.52
N GLY A 527 -5.75 -3.90 -17.29
CA GLY A 527 -6.84 -4.72 -17.82
C GLY A 527 -7.49 -5.67 -16.82
N PHE A 528 -8.54 -6.34 -17.27
CA PHE A 528 -9.23 -7.39 -16.52
C PHE A 528 -8.46 -8.71 -16.62
N PHE A 529 -8.07 -9.27 -15.48
CA PHE A 529 -7.46 -10.60 -15.37
C PHE A 529 -8.30 -11.45 -14.43
N MET A 530 -9.10 -12.35 -15.01
CA MET A 530 -10.10 -13.13 -14.29
C MET A 530 -10.05 -14.58 -14.76
N TYR A 531 -9.71 -15.48 -13.84
CA TYR A 531 -9.45 -16.90 -14.14
C TYR A 531 -10.46 -17.83 -13.53
N ASP A 532 -11.11 -17.41 -12.45
CA ASP A 532 -12.03 -18.20 -11.65
C ASP A 532 -13.12 -17.35 -10.98
N GLY A 533 -14.10 -18.02 -10.37
CA GLY A 533 -15.16 -17.45 -9.58
C GLY A 533 -15.11 -17.94 -8.13
N LEU A 534 -15.24 -17.01 -7.19
CA LEU A 534 -15.14 -17.25 -5.75
C LEU A 534 -16.52 -17.49 -5.11
N LEU A 535 -16.50 -18.09 -3.93
CA LEU A 535 -17.68 -18.28 -3.08
C LEU A 535 -17.42 -17.80 -1.66
N TRP A 536 -18.39 -17.08 -1.15
CA TRP A 536 -18.47 -16.56 0.22
C TRP A 536 -19.78 -16.96 0.86
N SER A 537 -19.85 -17.03 2.19
CA SER A 537 -21.11 -17.27 2.88
C SER A 537 -21.21 -16.51 4.19
N THR A 538 -22.44 -16.20 4.58
CA THR A 538 -22.75 -15.60 5.88
C THR A 538 -24.10 -16.10 6.40
N THR A 539 -24.25 -16.04 7.73
CA THR A 539 -25.56 -16.23 8.38
C THR A 539 -25.99 -14.96 9.11
N ASP A 540 -25.15 -13.92 9.16
CA ASP A 540 -25.37 -12.73 9.96
C ASP A 540 -25.16 -11.39 9.22
N MET A 541 -24.82 -11.43 7.94
CA MET A 541 -24.55 -10.29 7.03
C MET A 541 -23.27 -9.49 7.31
N VAL A 542 -22.53 -9.78 8.36
CA VAL A 542 -21.34 -8.99 8.74
C VAL A 542 -20.07 -9.82 8.85
N ASN A 543 -20.17 -11.08 9.31
CA ASN A 543 -19.05 -12.01 9.32
C ASN A 543 -19.18 -12.95 8.12
N TRP A 544 -18.22 -12.91 7.22
CA TRP A 544 -18.23 -13.69 5.99
C TRP A 544 -17.15 -14.74 5.99
N THR A 545 -17.48 -15.94 5.57
CA THR A 545 -16.53 -17.06 5.41
C THR A 545 -16.19 -17.25 3.95
N GLU A 546 -14.91 -17.26 3.62
CA GLU A 546 -14.41 -17.55 2.27
C GLU A 546 -14.36 -19.05 2.02
N HIS A 547 -14.73 -19.49 0.80
CA HIS A 547 -14.65 -20.90 0.35
C HIS A 547 -13.71 -21.05 -0.85
N GLY A 548 -13.05 -19.99 -1.27
CA GLY A 548 -12.15 -19.96 -2.42
C GLY A 548 -12.86 -20.13 -3.75
N ALA A 549 -12.10 -20.43 -4.81
CA ALA A 549 -12.64 -20.61 -6.15
C ALA A 549 -13.47 -21.90 -6.25
N VAL A 550 -14.70 -21.79 -6.73
CA VAL A 550 -15.63 -22.91 -6.92
C VAL A 550 -15.80 -23.31 -8.38
N ALA A 551 -15.48 -22.39 -9.30
CA ALA A 551 -15.48 -22.61 -10.74
C ALA A 551 -14.30 -21.87 -11.37
N SER A 552 -13.80 -22.35 -12.49
CA SER A 552 -12.68 -21.75 -13.22
C SER A 552 -12.82 -21.95 -14.72
N LEU A 553 -12.07 -21.22 -15.51
CA LEU A 553 -12.00 -21.46 -16.96
C LEU A 553 -11.63 -22.91 -17.30
N LYS A 554 -10.89 -23.61 -16.44
CA LYS A 554 -10.46 -25.00 -16.63
C LYS A 554 -11.61 -26.01 -16.57
N ASP A 555 -12.74 -25.63 -15.96
CA ASP A 555 -13.92 -26.47 -15.88
C ASP A 555 -14.73 -26.52 -17.19
N PHE A 556 -14.37 -25.69 -18.18
CA PHE A 556 -14.95 -25.66 -19.50
C PHE A 556 -13.98 -26.23 -20.55
N PRO A 557 -14.13 -27.48 -20.99
CA PRO A 557 -13.17 -28.13 -21.90
C PRO A 557 -13.11 -27.52 -23.29
N TRP A 558 -14.15 -26.76 -23.67
CA TRP A 558 -14.27 -26.09 -24.96
C TRP A 558 -13.70 -24.65 -24.98
N ARG A 559 -13.15 -24.15 -23.85
CA ARG A 559 -12.54 -22.83 -23.77
C ARG A 559 -11.35 -22.72 -24.72
N SER A 560 -11.14 -21.54 -25.27
CA SER A 560 -9.97 -21.20 -26.07
C SER A 560 -9.14 -20.05 -25.53
N ARG A 561 -9.49 -19.57 -24.33
CA ARG A 561 -8.80 -18.48 -23.62
C ARG A 561 -8.37 -18.92 -22.22
N GLU A 562 -7.28 -18.32 -21.76
CA GLU A 562 -6.75 -18.49 -20.41
C GLU A 562 -7.16 -17.33 -19.47
N ASN A 563 -7.91 -16.34 -19.96
CA ASN A 563 -8.44 -15.17 -19.23
C ASN A 563 -9.88 -14.89 -19.67
N GLY A 564 -10.69 -14.26 -18.82
CA GLY A 564 -12.07 -13.83 -19.15
C GLY A 564 -13.18 -14.65 -18.48
N ALA A 565 -12.94 -15.17 -17.26
CA ALA A 565 -13.98 -15.75 -16.40
C ALA A 565 -14.79 -14.61 -15.73
N TRP A 566 -15.70 -14.01 -16.46
CA TRP A 566 -16.45 -12.83 -16.02
C TRP A 566 -17.74 -13.22 -15.27
N ALA A 567 -18.48 -12.25 -14.80
CA ALA A 567 -19.74 -12.23 -14.10
C ALA A 567 -20.53 -13.57 -14.07
N ILE A 568 -20.36 -14.33 -13.01
CA ILE A 568 -21.05 -15.62 -12.81
C ILE A 568 -22.36 -15.43 -12.05
N GLN A 569 -23.35 -16.29 -12.34
CA GLN A 569 -24.53 -16.43 -11.49
C GLN A 569 -24.82 -17.88 -11.16
N THR A 570 -25.17 -18.13 -9.89
CA THR A 570 -25.63 -19.47 -9.45
C THR A 570 -27.08 -19.43 -9.01
N VAL A 571 -27.85 -20.43 -9.44
CA VAL A 571 -29.24 -20.64 -8.99
C VAL A 571 -29.43 -22.08 -8.52
N GLU A 572 -30.38 -22.25 -7.57
CA GLU A 572 -30.79 -23.59 -7.12
C GLU A 572 -32.08 -24.00 -7.85
N ARG A 573 -32.18 -25.29 -8.26
CA ARG A 573 -33.41 -25.89 -8.69
C ARG A 573 -33.43 -27.39 -8.38
N ASN A 574 -34.46 -27.84 -7.63
CA ASN A 574 -34.66 -29.24 -7.29
C ASN A 574 -33.46 -29.93 -6.63
N GLY A 575 -32.78 -29.21 -5.74
CA GLY A 575 -31.60 -29.70 -5.01
C GLY A 575 -30.32 -29.74 -5.85
N LYS A 576 -30.32 -29.16 -7.05
CA LYS A 576 -29.12 -28.97 -7.86
C LYS A 576 -28.81 -27.49 -8.04
N TYR A 577 -27.54 -27.21 -8.20
CA TYR A 577 -27.00 -25.85 -8.34
C TYR A 577 -26.46 -25.68 -9.75
N TYR A 578 -26.91 -24.63 -10.44
CA TYR A 578 -26.53 -24.31 -11.82
C TYR A 578 -25.78 -23.01 -11.83
N LEU A 579 -24.50 -23.05 -12.19
CA LEU A 579 -23.62 -21.90 -12.29
C LEU A 579 -23.45 -21.53 -13.77
N TYR A 580 -23.98 -20.39 -14.15
CA TYR A 580 -23.85 -19.83 -15.50
C TYR A 580 -22.64 -18.90 -15.50
N ALA A 581 -21.77 -19.07 -16.48
CA ALA A 581 -20.52 -18.33 -16.58
C ALA A 581 -20.25 -17.92 -18.03
N PRO A 582 -20.02 -16.63 -18.30
CA PRO A 582 -19.53 -16.20 -19.60
C PRO A 582 -18.03 -16.50 -19.70
N LEU A 583 -17.61 -16.90 -20.90
CA LEU A 583 -16.20 -16.93 -21.29
C LEU A 583 -16.00 -15.86 -22.35
N HIS A 584 -15.39 -14.77 -22.00
CA HIS A 584 -15.35 -13.57 -22.83
C HIS A 584 -15.06 -13.86 -24.31
N GLY A 585 -16.00 -13.48 -25.17
CA GLY A 585 -15.96 -13.72 -26.62
C GLY A 585 -16.21 -15.18 -27.06
N HIS A 586 -16.58 -16.10 -26.15
CA HIS A 586 -16.85 -17.50 -26.41
C HIS A 586 -18.21 -17.98 -25.90
N GLY A 587 -19.08 -17.04 -25.54
CA GLY A 587 -20.43 -17.31 -25.08
C GLY A 587 -20.54 -17.66 -23.60
N ILE A 588 -21.71 -18.15 -23.22
CA ILE A 588 -22.10 -18.50 -21.85
C ILE A 588 -22.15 -20.02 -21.71
N GLY A 589 -21.42 -20.55 -20.72
CA GLY A 589 -21.50 -21.94 -20.32
C GLY A 589 -22.36 -22.16 -19.07
N VAL A 590 -22.66 -23.42 -18.76
CA VAL A 590 -23.32 -23.79 -17.50
C VAL A 590 -22.60 -24.97 -16.86
N LEU A 591 -22.34 -24.86 -15.55
CA LEU A 591 -21.82 -25.92 -14.72
C LEU A 591 -22.89 -26.36 -13.74
N VAL A 592 -22.89 -27.65 -13.33
CA VAL A 592 -23.89 -28.26 -12.44
C VAL A 592 -23.20 -28.91 -11.25
N ALA A 593 -23.79 -28.74 -10.06
CA ALA A 593 -23.36 -29.38 -8.82
C ALA A 593 -24.55 -29.84 -7.96
N ASP A 594 -24.27 -30.76 -7.01
CA ASP A 594 -25.23 -31.19 -6.00
C ASP A 594 -25.13 -30.42 -4.68
N SER A 595 -24.24 -29.41 -4.62
CA SER A 595 -24.00 -28.60 -3.43
C SER A 595 -23.66 -27.16 -3.86
N PRO A 596 -24.04 -26.14 -3.06
CA PRO A 596 -23.65 -24.75 -3.34
C PRO A 596 -22.14 -24.55 -3.37
N TYR A 597 -21.37 -25.42 -2.73
CA TYR A 597 -19.91 -25.40 -2.73
C TYR A 597 -19.28 -26.08 -3.95
N GLY A 598 -20.09 -26.69 -4.83
CA GLY A 598 -19.61 -27.54 -5.92
C GLY A 598 -19.41 -29.01 -5.47
N PRO A 599 -18.54 -29.82 -6.11
CA PRO A 599 -17.78 -29.43 -7.31
C PRO A 599 -18.71 -29.25 -8.52
N PHE A 600 -18.54 -28.16 -9.21
CA PHE A 600 -19.28 -27.85 -10.42
C PHE A 600 -18.66 -28.54 -11.64
N LYS A 601 -19.50 -29.09 -12.54
CA LYS A 601 -19.06 -29.82 -13.73
C LYS A 601 -19.83 -29.36 -14.96
N ASP A 602 -19.17 -29.27 -16.11
CA ASP A 602 -19.79 -28.96 -17.38
C ASP A 602 -20.58 -30.18 -17.90
N PRO A 603 -21.94 -30.11 -17.99
CA PRO A 603 -22.75 -31.19 -18.51
C PRO A 603 -22.84 -31.22 -20.03
N LEU A 604 -22.42 -30.15 -20.71
CA LEU A 604 -22.64 -29.94 -22.14
C LEU A 604 -21.40 -30.16 -22.99
N GLY A 605 -20.23 -29.86 -22.48
CA GLY A 605 -18.99 -29.85 -23.25
C GLY A 605 -18.97 -28.79 -24.39
N LYS A 606 -19.87 -27.79 -24.30
CA LYS A 606 -20.02 -26.72 -25.28
C LYS A 606 -20.75 -25.52 -24.64
N PRO A 607 -20.69 -24.31 -25.24
CA PRO A 607 -21.49 -23.19 -24.77
C PRO A 607 -22.99 -23.51 -24.80
N LEU A 608 -23.73 -22.98 -23.82
CA LEU A 608 -25.18 -22.95 -23.80
C LEU A 608 -25.71 -21.90 -24.81
N VAL A 609 -25.08 -20.75 -24.84
CA VAL A 609 -25.34 -19.65 -25.79
C VAL A 609 -24.00 -19.14 -26.32
N TRP A 610 -23.91 -18.95 -27.63
CA TRP A 610 -22.77 -18.29 -28.26
C TRP A 610 -23.10 -17.76 -29.64
N ASP A 611 -23.15 -16.44 -29.79
CA ASP A 611 -23.18 -15.76 -31.08
C ASP A 611 -21.73 -15.47 -31.52
N GLN A 612 -21.21 -16.26 -32.43
CA GLN A 612 -19.82 -16.16 -32.91
C GLN A 612 -19.52 -14.86 -33.67
N SER A 613 -20.53 -14.09 -34.00
CA SER A 613 -20.35 -12.83 -34.72
C SER A 613 -20.00 -11.63 -33.84
N ASN A 614 -20.13 -11.77 -32.51
CA ASN A 614 -19.89 -10.72 -31.53
C ASN A 614 -19.48 -11.27 -30.16
N TRP A 615 -19.24 -10.39 -29.19
CA TRP A 615 -18.83 -10.71 -27.81
C TRP A 615 -19.95 -10.44 -26.78
N TYR A 616 -21.18 -10.18 -27.21
CA TYR A 616 -22.27 -9.69 -26.35
C TYR A 616 -22.83 -10.71 -25.37
N ASP A 617 -22.48 -12.01 -25.53
CA ASP A 617 -22.96 -13.07 -24.66
C ASP A 617 -22.15 -13.11 -23.36
N ILE A 618 -22.47 -12.16 -22.45
CA ILE A 618 -21.88 -12.02 -21.12
C ILE A 618 -22.97 -11.75 -20.09
N ASP A 619 -22.62 -11.81 -18.81
CA ASP A 619 -23.42 -11.42 -17.65
C ASP A 619 -24.77 -12.14 -17.55
N PRO A 620 -24.80 -13.47 -17.48
CA PRO A 620 -26.07 -14.20 -17.40
C PRO A 620 -26.77 -13.98 -16.06
N SER A 621 -28.12 -13.79 -16.13
CA SER A 621 -28.99 -13.78 -14.98
C SER A 621 -30.19 -14.70 -15.21
N VAL A 622 -30.34 -15.66 -14.30
CA VAL A 622 -31.39 -16.70 -14.38
C VAL A 622 -32.32 -16.61 -13.18
N TYR A 623 -33.62 -16.70 -13.46
CA TYR A 623 -34.66 -16.76 -12.44
C TYR A 623 -35.72 -17.78 -12.84
N THR A 624 -36.19 -18.60 -11.90
CA THR A 624 -37.31 -19.51 -12.09
C THR A 624 -38.57 -18.87 -11.53
N ASP A 625 -39.58 -18.67 -12.39
CA ASP A 625 -40.85 -18.07 -12.01
C ASP A 625 -41.74 -19.05 -11.23
N ASP A 626 -42.82 -18.55 -10.63
CA ASP A 626 -43.77 -19.30 -9.81
C ASP A 626 -44.44 -20.48 -10.56
N ASP A 627 -44.55 -20.38 -11.88
CA ASP A 627 -45.06 -21.43 -12.75
C ASP A 627 -44.02 -22.52 -13.10
N GLY A 628 -42.78 -22.36 -12.59
CA GLY A 628 -41.64 -23.25 -12.83
C GLY A 628 -40.91 -23.00 -14.14
N GLN A 629 -41.29 -22.00 -14.94
CA GLN A 629 -40.56 -21.63 -16.14
C GLN A 629 -39.35 -20.78 -15.74
N ALA A 630 -38.13 -21.21 -16.13
CA ALA A 630 -36.91 -20.44 -15.95
C ALA A 630 -36.63 -19.53 -17.15
N TYR A 631 -36.19 -18.35 -16.86
CA TYR A 631 -35.79 -17.32 -17.83
C TYR A 631 -34.33 -16.96 -17.58
N MET A 632 -33.58 -16.82 -18.66
CA MET A 632 -32.21 -16.31 -18.65
C MET A 632 -32.15 -14.97 -19.38
N TYR A 633 -31.55 -13.97 -18.75
CA TYR A 633 -31.24 -12.65 -19.30
C TYR A 633 -29.73 -12.49 -19.37
N TRP A 634 -29.20 -11.75 -20.37
CA TRP A 634 -27.78 -11.47 -20.52
C TRP A 634 -27.50 -10.32 -21.49
N GLY A 635 -26.25 -9.87 -21.55
CA GLY A 635 -25.71 -9.10 -22.66
C GLY A 635 -25.22 -7.67 -22.36
N ASN A 636 -24.34 -7.18 -23.21
CA ASN A 636 -23.76 -5.84 -23.24
C ASN A 636 -23.50 -5.39 -24.69
N PRO A 637 -23.91 -4.20 -25.16
CA PRO A 637 -24.83 -3.27 -24.52
C PRO A 637 -26.32 -3.57 -24.85
N HIS A 638 -26.55 -4.72 -25.43
CA HIS A 638 -27.88 -5.19 -25.78
C HIS A 638 -28.35 -6.24 -24.79
N THR A 639 -29.59 -6.16 -24.39
CA THR A 639 -30.22 -7.16 -23.51
C THR A 639 -30.85 -8.27 -24.33
N PHE A 640 -30.55 -9.49 -24.03
CA PHE A 640 -31.14 -10.69 -24.58
C PHE A 640 -31.86 -11.48 -23.48
N TRP A 641 -32.79 -12.31 -23.84
CA TRP A 641 -33.42 -13.28 -22.97
C TRP A 641 -33.83 -14.55 -23.72
N ALA A 642 -33.94 -15.65 -22.98
CA ALA A 642 -34.46 -16.91 -23.44
C ALA A 642 -35.18 -17.65 -22.32
N LYS A 643 -36.11 -18.55 -22.67
CA LYS A 643 -36.63 -19.57 -21.75
C LYS A 643 -35.65 -20.71 -21.66
N LEU A 644 -35.43 -21.23 -20.46
CA LEU A 644 -34.72 -22.49 -20.28
C LEU A 644 -35.71 -23.68 -20.19
N ASN A 645 -35.27 -24.86 -20.67
CA ASN A 645 -35.97 -26.10 -20.41
C ASN A 645 -35.84 -26.49 -18.90
N PRO A 646 -36.67 -27.41 -18.41
CA PRO A 646 -36.59 -27.87 -17.02
C PRO A 646 -35.24 -28.45 -16.59
N ASP A 647 -34.40 -28.86 -17.53
CA ASP A 647 -33.02 -29.32 -17.30
C ASP A 647 -32.05 -28.18 -16.92
N MET A 648 -32.45 -26.91 -17.10
CA MET A 648 -31.64 -25.70 -16.84
C MET A 648 -30.36 -25.64 -17.68
N THR A 649 -30.15 -26.54 -18.62
CA THR A 649 -28.91 -26.67 -19.43
C THR A 649 -29.18 -26.57 -20.92
N SER A 650 -30.42 -26.24 -21.30
CA SER A 650 -30.81 -26.03 -22.71
C SER A 650 -31.84 -24.93 -22.85
N ILE A 651 -31.81 -24.24 -23.97
CA ILE A 651 -32.79 -23.20 -24.34
C ILE A 651 -34.06 -23.88 -24.86
N LYS A 652 -35.20 -23.42 -24.38
CA LYS A 652 -36.52 -23.84 -24.87
C LYS A 652 -36.81 -23.15 -26.19
N ILE A 653 -36.95 -23.91 -27.23
CA ILE A 653 -37.41 -23.46 -28.54
C ILE A 653 -38.90 -23.68 -28.58
N ASP A 654 -39.72 -22.62 -28.43
CA ASP A 654 -41.14 -22.70 -28.65
C ASP A 654 -41.38 -23.01 -30.14
N ALA A 655 -42.30 -23.95 -30.44
CA ALA A 655 -42.60 -24.35 -31.82
C ALA A 655 -42.85 -23.09 -32.68
N ALA A 656 -42.22 -23.05 -33.84
CA ALA A 656 -42.17 -21.86 -34.71
C ALA A 656 -43.58 -21.23 -34.87
N VAL A 657 -43.70 -19.96 -34.41
CA VAL A 657 -44.78 -19.10 -34.83
C VAL A 657 -44.54 -18.80 -36.31
N PRO A 658 -45.43 -19.09 -37.24
CA PRO A 658 -45.24 -18.80 -38.65
C PRO A 658 -44.99 -17.27 -38.77
N GLU A 659 -44.03 -16.86 -39.61
CA GLU A 659 -43.81 -15.46 -39.97
C GLU A 659 -45.13 -14.88 -40.44
N ALA A 660 -45.83 -14.16 -39.60
CA ALA A 660 -46.97 -13.35 -39.97
C ALA A 660 -46.42 -12.09 -40.65
N SER A 661 -46.75 -11.98 -41.94
CA SER A 661 -46.50 -10.91 -42.88
C SER A 661 -46.43 -9.50 -42.25
N ALA A 662 -45.40 -8.79 -42.66
CA ALA A 662 -45.15 -7.38 -42.38
C ALA A 662 -46.36 -6.47 -42.61
N SER A 663 -46.92 -5.95 -41.53
CA SER A 663 -47.58 -4.64 -41.50
C SER A 663 -47.73 -4.18 -40.04
N GLY A 664 -46.85 -3.28 -39.62
CA GLY A 664 -47.08 -2.28 -38.58
C GLY A 664 -47.38 -2.74 -37.17
N ALA A 665 -46.36 -3.11 -36.42
CA ALA A 665 -46.08 -2.88 -34.98
C ALA A 665 -44.87 -3.75 -34.66
N ALA A 666 -43.86 -3.24 -33.98
CA ALA A 666 -42.63 -3.95 -33.66
C ALA A 666 -42.95 -5.17 -32.78
N ALA A 667 -43.12 -6.36 -33.36
CA ALA A 667 -43.16 -7.63 -32.65
C ALA A 667 -41.72 -8.04 -32.36
N SER A 668 -41.41 -8.34 -31.10
CA SER A 668 -40.16 -8.95 -30.64
C SER A 668 -39.90 -10.23 -31.45
N GLY A 669 -38.89 -10.21 -32.34
CA GLY A 669 -38.56 -11.37 -33.17
C GLY A 669 -37.90 -12.44 -32.34
N VAL A 670 -38.57 -13.55 -32.02
CA VAL A 670 -37.94 -14.79 -31.50
C VAL A 670 -37.19 -15.41 -32.67
N SER A 671 -35.86 -15.53 -32.54
CA SER A 671 -35.09 -16.21 -33.55
C SER A 671 -35.33 -17.72 -33.53
N ALA A 672 -34.93 -18.44 -34.58
CA ALA A 672 -35.00 -19.92 -34.67
C ALA A 672 -34.18 -20.59 -33.51
N SER A 673 -33.37 -19.87 -32.79
CA SER A 673 -32.57 -20.32 -31.64
C SER A 673 -33.31 -20.21 -30.30
N GLY A 674 -34.53 -19.63 -30.23
CA GLY A 674 -35.23 -19.39 -28.98
C GLY A 674 -34.73 -18.15 -28.20
N VAL A 675 -33.76 -17.41 -28.73
CA VAL A 675 -33.21 -16.18 -28.16
C VAL A 675 -33.95 -14.95 -28.68
N THR A 676 -34.31 -14.05 -27.79
CA THR A 676 -34.99 -12.79 -28.12
C THR A 676 -34.11 -11.62 -27.68
N LYS A 677 -33.86 -10.69 -28.60
CA LYS A 677 -33.25 -9.41 -28.29
C LYS A 677 -34.36 -8.44 -27.83
N LEU A 678 -34.16 -7.81 -26.68
CA LEU A 678 -35.10 -6.80 -26.18
C LEU A 678 -34.96 -5.46 -26.92
N PRO A 679 -36.07 -4.69 -27.00
CA PRO A 679 -35.96 -3.25 -27.27
C PRO A 679 -35.02 -2.60 -26.25
N HIS A 680 -34.35 -1.52 -26.68
CA HIS A 680 -33.46 -0.79 -25.84
C HIS A 680 -34.14 -0.33 -24.52
N ILE A 681 -33.61 -0.73 -23.40
CA ILE A 681 -34.01 -0.26 -22.06
C ILE A 681 -33.20 1.01 -21.77
N PRO A 682 -33.87 2.14 -21.43
CA PRO A 682 -33.15 3.38 -21.15
C PRO A 682 -32.08 3.19 -20.08
N ASN A 683 -30.88 3.72 -20.32
CA ASN A 683 -29.73 3.68 -19.46
C ASN A 683 -29.15 2.29 -19.18
N TYR A 684 -29.59 1.24 -19.83
CA TYR A 684 -28.99 -0.11 -19.71
C TYR A 684 -27.61 -0.11 -20.36
N GLN A 685 -26.61 -0.68 -19.64
CA GLN A 685 -25.28 -0.93 -20.14
C GLN A 685 -24.98 -2.43 -20.16
N GLU A 686 -25.01 -3.09 -19.01
CA GLU A 686 -24.66 -4.52 -18.83
C GLU A 686 -25.14 -5.07 -17.47
N GLY A 687 -24.72 -6.27 -17.11
CA GLY A 687 -24.92 -6.85 -15.78
C GLY A 687 -26.39 -7.00 -15.38
N PRO A 688 -27.30 -7.61 -16.20
CA PRO A 688 -28.69 -7.72 -15.83
C PRO A 688 -28.86 -8.64 -14.61
N TRP A 689 -29.68 -8.21 -13.65
CA TRP A 689 -30.11 -9.01 -12.51
C TRP A 689 -31.64 -9.15 -12.54
N PHE A 690 -32.13 -10.34 -12.93
CA PHE A 690 -33.55 -10.60 -13.12
C PHE A 690 -34.15 -11.32 -11.92
N TYR A 691 -35.24 -10.77 -11.36
CA TYR A 691 -35.97 -11.38 -10.24
C TYR A 691 -37.44 -10.92 -10.20
N LYS A 692 -38.24 -11.59 -9.36
CA LYS A 692 -39.63 -11.24 -9.08
C LYS A 692 -39.83 -10.97 -7.60
N ARG A 693 -40.62 -9.97 -7.27
CA ARG A 693 -41.02 -9.66 -5.90
C ARG A 693 -42.44 -9.08 -5.87
N ASN A 694 -43.34 -9.63 -5.01
CA ASN A 694 -44.70 -9.15 -4.81
C ASN A 694 -45.50 -8.97 -6.12
N GLY A 695 -45.31 -9.91 -7.06
CA GLY A 695 -46.03 -9.89 -8.34
C GLY A 695 -45.44 -9.00 -9.44
N HIS A 696 -44.41 -8.21 -9.15
CA HIS A 696 -43.68 -7.41 -10.12
C HIS A 696 -42.36 -8.09 -10.48
N TYR A 697 -42.00 -7.96 -11.78
CA TYR A 697 -40.68 -8.39 -12.25
C TYR A 697 -39.72 -7.19 -12.29
N TYR A 698 -38.49 -7.43 -11.90
CA TYR A 698 -37.42 -6.45 -11.83
C TYR A 698 -36.25 -6.90 -12.68
N LEU A 699 -35.68 -5.93 -13.39
CA LEU A 699 -34.39 -6.09 -14.04
C LEU A 699 -33.50 -4.97 -13.51
N GLY A 700 -32.63 -5.34 -12.54
CA GLY A 700 -31.51 -4.49 -12.09
C GLY A 700 -30.40 -4.57 -13.12
N PHE A 701 -29.57 -3.55 -13.27
CA PHE A 701 -28.45 -3.55 -14.22
C PHE A 701 -27.43 -2.45 -13.95
N ALA A 702 -26.23 -2.62 -14.46
CA ALA A 702 -25.24 -1.55 -14.61
C ALA A 702 -25.81 -0.51 -15.56
N SER A 703 -25.93 0.72 -15.11
CA SER A 703 -26.59 1.81 -15.80
C SER A 703 -25.61 2.91 -16.15
N THR A 704 -25.64 3.36 -17.38
CA THR A 704 -24.68 4.34 -17.95
C THR A 704 -23.25 3.80 -18.02
N CYS A 705 -22.36 4.45 -18.70
CA CYS A 705 -20.91 4.15 -18.70
C CYS A 705 -20.14 5.37 -19.18
N CYS A 706 -19.03 5.69 -18.69
CA CYS A 706 -18.46 5.45 -17.38
C CYS A 706 -18.41 6.79 -16.66
N PRO A 707 -18.81 6.89 -15.42
CA PRO A 707 -19.00 5.84 -14.41
C PRO A 707 -20.37 5.14 -14.52
N GLU A 708 -20.41 3.89 -14.03
CA GLU A 708 -21.63 3.11 -13.98
C GLU A 708 -22.37 3.28 -12.65
N ALA A 709 -23.70 3.22 -12.76
CA ALA A 709 -24.64 3.25 -11.64
C ALA A 709 -25.33 1.91 -11.49
N LEU A 710 -26.06 1.72 -10.40
CA LEU A 710 -27.06 0.65 -10.29
C LEU A 710 -28.42 1.23 -10.68
N GLY A 711 -28.94 0.81 -11.83
CA GLY A 711 -30.28 1.17 -12.30
C GLY A 711 -31.22 -0.01 -12.32
N TYR A 712 -32.51 0.23 -12.52
CA TYR A 712 -33.48 -0.84 -12.66
C TYR A 712 -34.68 -0.46 -13.50
N ALA A 713 -35.29 -1.49 -14.07
CA ALA A 713 -36.58 -1.42 -14.77
C ALA A 713 -37.56 -2.42 -14.16
N MET A 714 -38.85 -2.19 -14.30
CA MET A 714 -39.92 -3.05 -13.82
C MET A 714 -40.85 -3.46 -14.98
N SER A 715 -41.53 -4.61 -14.78
CA SER A 715 -42.56 -5.11 -15.69
C SER A 715 -43.56 -5.98 -14.92
N ASP A 716 -44.78 -6.09 -15.49
CA ASP A 716 -45.81 -7.03 -14.99
C ASP A 716 -45.69 -8.42 -15.63
N LYS A 717 -44.73 -8.61 -16.54
CA LYS A 717 -44.49 -9.89 -17.22
C LYS A 717 -42.98 -10.21 -17.24
N PRO A 718 -42.61 -11.51 -17.17
CA PRO A 718 -41.20 -11.91 -17.16
C PRO A 718 -40.45 -11.56 -18.47
N THR A 719 -41.17 -11.19 -19.53
CA THR A 719 -40.59 -10.86 -20.85
C THR A 719 -40.76 -9.41 -21.23
N GLY A 720 -41.17 -8.56 -20.30
CA GLY A 720 -41.43 -7.15 -20.57
C GLY A 720 -42.87 -6.86 -21.08
N PRO A 721 -43.19 -5.66 -21.53
CA PRO A 721 -42.23 -4.55 -21.73
C PRO A 721 -41.64 -4.03 -20.40
N TRP A 722 -40.39 -3.58 -20.49
CA TRP A 722 -39.64 -3.05 -19.36
C TRP A 722 -39.76 -1.52 -19.28
N GLU A 723 -40.11 -1.03 -18.11
CA GLU A 723 -40.22 0.40 -17.84
C GLU A 723 -39.06 0.83 -16.91
N TRP A 724 -38.24 1.76 -17.37
CA TRP A 724 -37.17 2.36 -16.52
C TRP A 724 -37.79 3.07 -15.31
N LYS A 725 -37.34 2.73 -14.11
CA LYS A 725 -37.85 3.28 -12.85
C LYS A 725 -36.87 4.21 -12.11
N GLY A 726 -35.60 4.18 -12.46
CA GLY A 726 -34.59 5.04 -11.85
C GLY A 726 -33.35 4.29 -11.33
N TYR A 727 -32.63 4.97 -10.52
CA TYR A 727 -31.43 4.43 -9.90
C TYR A 727 -31.74 3.78 -8.56
N ILE A 728 -31.12 2.63 -8.31
CA ILE A 728 -30.96 2.08 -6.96
C ILE A 728 -29.85 2.87 -6.29
N MET A 729 -28.74 3.11 -7.01
CA MET A 729 -27.62 3.94 -6.57
C MET A 729 -27.15 4.77 -7.77
N LYS A 730 -27.08 6.10 -7.61
CA LYS A 730 -26.65 7.02 -8.67
C LYS A 730 -25.21 6.81 -9.11
N PRO A 731 -24.86 7.16 -10.36
CA PRO A 731 -23.49 7.11 -10.80
C PRO A 731 -22.64 8.09 -10.01
N THR A 732 -21.44 7.65 -9.63
CA THR A 732 -20.45 8.48 -8.98
C THR A 732 -19.13 8.39 -9.71
N GLN A 733 -18.31 9.43 -9.64
CA GLN A 733 -16.94 9.39 -10.18
C GLN A 733 -16.03 8.44 -9.40
N ARG A 734 -16.55 7.79 -8.35
CA ARG A 734 -15.84 6.81 -7.54
C ARG A 734 -15.81 5.41 -8.15
N ASP A 735 -16.73 5.13 -9.11
CA ASP A 735 -16.86 3.83 -9.77
C ASP A 735 -16.72 3.96 -11.29
N ARG A 736 -16.12 2.94 -11.91
CA ARG A 736 -16.12 2.78 -13.36
C ARG A 736 -17.08 1.70 -13.82
N GLY A 737 -17.21 0.60 -13.05
CA GLY A 737 -18.10 -0.50 -13.34
C GLY A 737 -18.84 -0.94 -12.08
N ASN A 738 -20.13 -1.26 -12.20
CA ASN A 738 -20.94 -1.69 -11.06
C ASN A 738 -22.05 -2.63 -11.51
N HIS A 739 -22.08 -3.86 -10.97
CA HIS A 739 -23.11 -4.86 -11.26
C HIS A 739 -23.98 -5.10 -10.03
N PRO A 740 -25.32 -5.10 -10.15
CA PRO A 740 -26.20 -5.40 -9.02
C PRO A 740 -26.34 -6.91 -8.80
N GLY A 741 -26.29 -7.34 -7.54
CA GLY A 741 -26.88 -8.57 -7.07
C GLY A 741 -27.93 -8.25 -6.03
N ILE A 742 -29.19 -8.71 -6.16
CA ILE A 742 -30.28 -8.35 -5.25
C ILE A 742 -30.90 -9.61 -4.66
N CYS A 743 -31.14 -9.63 -3.36
CA CYS A 743 -31.85 -10.73 -2.71
C CYS A 743 -32.63 -10.26 -1.48
N ASP A 744 -33.69 -11.02 -1.14
CA ASP A 744 -34.30 -10.96 0.17
C ASP A 744 -33.65 -12.02 1.09
N TYR A 745 -33.27 -11.65 2.31
CA TYR A 745 -32.66 -12.52 3.28
C TYR A 745 -33.12 -12.19 4.70
N GLN A 746 -33.71 -13.18 5.38
CA GLN A 746 -34.19 -13.08 6.77
C GLN A 746 -35.07 -11.83 7.05
N GLY A 747 -35.96 -11.49 6.09
CA GLY A 747 -36.91 -10.38 6.22
C GLY A 747 -36.37 -9.01 5.80
N HIS A 748 -35.14 -8.93 5.37
CA HIS A 748 -34.49 -7.75 4.82
C HIS A 748 -34.20 -7.92 3.34
N SER A 749 -34.10 -6.82 2.61
CA SER A 749 -33.74 -6.80 1.20
C SER A 749 -32.39 -6.13 1.02
N TYR A 750 -31.51 -6.73 0.25
CA TYR A 750 -30.16 -6.25 0.06
C TYR A 750 -29.82 -6.06 -1.41
N VAL A 751 -29.01 -5.04 -1.70
CA VAL A 751 -28.29 -4.90 -2.97
C VAL A 751 -26.80 -5.01 -2.69
N PHE A 752 -26.15 -5.80 -3.52
CA PHE A 752 -24.70 -5.93 -3.63
C PHE A 752 -24.25 -5.25 -4.89
N GLY A 753 -23.06 -4.70 -4.88
CA GLY A 753 -22.39 -4.12 -6.04
C GLY A 753 -20.90 -4.05 -5.78
N GLN A 754 -20.17 -3.28 -6.57
CA GLN A 754 -18.71 -3.26 -6.51
C GLN A 754 -18.17 -1.84 -6.59
N ASN A 755 -16.91 -1.69 -6.16
CA ASN A 755 -16.15 -0.45 -6.21
C ASN A 755 -14.65 -0.76 -6.29
N TYR A 756 -13.78 0.25 -6.20
CA TYR A 756 -12.32 0.11 -6.23
C TYR A 756 -11.66 0.46 -4.88
N ASP A 757 -12.42 0.48 -3.80
CA ASP A 757 -11.96 0.98 -2.51
C ASP A 757 -10.80 0.15 -1.94
N LEU A 758 -10.84 -1.18 -2.07
CA LEU A 758 -9.75 -2.06 -1.61
C LEU A 758 -8.45 -1.78 -2.39
N MET A 759 -8.54 -1.70 -3.71
CA MET A 759 -7.39 -1.41 -4.56
C MET A 759 -6.73 -0.07 -4.18
N HIS A 760 -7.54 0.94 -3.85
CA HIS A 760 -7.05 2.26 -3.51
C HIS A 760 -6.34 2.34 -2.15
N LEU A 761 -6.44 1.31 -1.32
CA LEU A 761 -5.59 1.17 -0.13
C LEU A 761 -4.15 0.75 -0.50
N ASP A 762 -3.99 -0.01 -1.58
CA ASP A 762 -2.71 -0.62 -1.96
C ASP A 762 -1.97 0.14 -3.05
N THR A 763 -2.70 0.66 -4.05
CA THR A 763 -2.11 1.29 -5.23
C THR A 763 -2.95 2.44 -5.75
N TYR A 764 -2.32 3.41 -6.41
CA TYR A 764 -2.98 4.49 -7.14
C TYR A 764 -2.87 4.33 -8.65
N VAL A 765 -2.14 3.34 -9.11
CA VAL A 765 -2.25 2.93 -10.50
C VAL A 765 -3.60 2.25 -10.63
N HIS A 766 -4.48 2.78 -11.49
CA HIS A 766 -5.76 2.15 -11.72
C HIS A 766 -5.56 0.79 -12.40
N HIS A 767 -6.15 -0.23 -11.80
CA HIS A 767 -6.29 -1.57 -12.35
C HIS A 767 -7.75 -1.98 -12.21
N GLU A 768 -8.21 -2.88 -13.06
CA GLU A 768 -9.53 -3.48 -12.89
C GLU A 768 -9.48 -4.54 -11.77
N ARG A 769 -9.35 -4.05 -10.53
CA ARG A 769 -9.34 -4.83 -9.28
C ARG A 769 -10.40 -4.28 -8.36
N ARG A 770 -11.58 -4.85 -8.49
CA ARG A 770 -12.80 -4.38 -7.82
C ARG A 770 -12.96 -4.99 -6.43
N SER A 771 -13.88 -4.47 -5.65
CA SER A 771 -14.22 -4.97 -4.32
C SER A 771 -15.72 -4.89 -4.08
N VAL A 772 -16.33 -5.99 -3.65
CA VAL A 772 -17.76 -6.09 -3.43
C VAL A 772 -18.19 -5.40 -2.14
N SER A 773 -19.27 -4.64 -2.23
CA SER A 773 -19.95 -3.96 -1.13
C SER A 773 -21.44 -4.28 -1.15
N ALA A 774 -22.15 -4.03 -0.04
CA ALA A 774 -23.58 -4.28 0.09
C ALA A 774 -24.27 -3.21 0.93
N THR A 775 -25.56 -3.05 0.70
CA THR A 775 -26.44 -2.25 1.58
C THR A 775 -27.86 -2.80 1.60
N GLU A 776 -28.60 -2.47 2.65
CA GLU A 776 -30.03 -2.76 2.72
C GLU A 776 -30.80 -1.79 1.82
N ILE A 777 -31.78 -2.31 1.10
CA ILE A 777 -32.69 -1.53 0.27
C ILE A 777 -34.12 -1.63 0.78
N THR A 778 -34.89 -0.58 0.52
CA THR A 778 -36.33 -0.49 0.89
C THR A 778 -37.16 -0.32 -0.36
N TYR A 779 -38.29 -1.02 -0.42
CA TYR A 779 -39.29 -0.87 -1.49
C TYR A 779 -40.43 0.03 -1.05
N ASN A 780 -40.87 0.90 -1.93
CA ASN A 780 -42.08 1.68 -1.75
C ASN A 780 -43.36 0.82 -1.92
N ALA A 781 -44.53 1.36 -1.55
CA ALA A 781 -45.77 0.64 -1.63
C ALA A 781 -46.17 0.25 -3.08
N ASP A 782 -45.66 0.95 -4.07
CA ASP A 782 -45.85 0.66 -5.50
C ASP A 782 -44.82 -0.30 -6.10
N GLY A 783 -43.92 -0.84 -5.24
CA GLY A 783 -42.86 -1.75 -5.61
C GLY A 783 -41.61 -1.05 -6.11
N THR A 784 -41.56 0.26 -6.27
CA THR A 784 -40.32 0.94 -6.65
C THR A 784 -39.27 0.88 -5.54
N ILE A 785 -37.98 0.84 -5.91
CA ILE A 785 -36.87 0.79 -4.97
C ILE A 785 -36.49 2.21 -4.57
N GLN A 786 -36.32 2.45 -3.25
CA GLN A 786 -35.78 3.72 -2.77
C GLN A 786 -34.31 3.83 -3.11
N GLU A 787 -33.89 5.00 -3.62
CA GLU A 787 -32.49 5.28 -3.90
C GLU A 787 -31.67 5.23 -2.63
N VAL A 788 -30.51 4.56 -2.67
CA VAL A 788 -29.57 4.46 -1.55
C VAL A 788 -28.32 5.31 -1.84
N PRO A 789 -27.71 5.89 -0.78
CA PRO A 789 -26.43 6.57 -0.92
C PRO A 789 -25.30 5.60 -1.36
N TYR A 790 -24.16 6.16 -1.76
CA TYR A 790 -22.98 5.37 -2.11
C TYR A 790 -22.55 4.45 -0.94
N TRP A 791 -21.94 3.31 -1.25
CA TRP A 791 -21.57 2.24 -0.30
C TRP A 791 -20.98 2.73 1.02
N LEU A 792 -20.07 3.66 0.93
CA LEU A 792 -19.34 4.17 2.08
C LEU A 792 -20.08 5.26 2.85
N ASP A 793 -21.12 5.84 2.28
CA ASP A 793 -21.96 6.83 2.95
C ASP A 793 -23.14 6.17 3.69
N GLN A 794 -23.15 4.82 3.69
CA GLN A 794 -24.14 4.01 4.39
C GLN A 794 -23.81 3.91 5.88
N LYS A 795 -24.80 3.52 6.67
CA LYS A 795 -24.59 3.03 8.03
C LYS A 795 -23.94 1.64 7.97
N PRO A 796 -23.17 1.25 8.99
CA PRO A 796 -22.69 -0.12 9.09
C PRO A 796 -23.83 -1.12 8.97
N MET A 797 -23.61 -2.22 8.23
CA MET A 797 -24.59 -3.30 8.05
C MET A 797 -25.07 -3.82 9.41
N GLN A 798 -26.37 -3.99 9.57
CA GLN A 798 -26.94 -4.60 10.76
C GLN A 798 -26.56 -6.08 10.82
N GLN A 799 -26.04 -6.52 11.96
CA GLN A 799 -25.79 -7.94 12.22
C GLN A 799 -27.11 -8.62 12.62
N LEU A 800 -27.45 -9.70 11.92
CA LEU A 800 -28.70 -10.42 12.12
C LEU A 800 -28.63 -11.44 13.26
N HIS A 801 -27.47 -12.06 13.47
CA HIS A 801 -27.24 -13.05 14.52
C HIS A 801 -25.85 -12.86 15.14
N TRP A 802 -25.73 -13.23 16.43
CA TRP A 802 -24.46 -13.24 17.11
C TRP A 802 -23.63 -14.45 16.74
N LEU A 803 -22.34 -14.28 16.50
CA LEU A 803 -21.42 -15.36 16.20
C LEU A 803 -21.15 -16.18 17.47
N ASN A 804 -21.32 -17.52 17.34
CA ASN A 804 -21.08 -18.45 18.44
C ASN A 804 -19.61 -18.91 18.46
N PRO A 805 -18.76 -18.43 19.41
CA PRO A 805 -17.34 -18.78 19.44
C PRO A 805 -17.07 -20.18 20.00
N TYR A 806 -18.08 -20.87 20.52
CA TYR A 806 -17.97 -22.22 21.09
C TYR A 806 -18.10 -23.34 20.05
N ARG A 807 -18.34 -22.99 18.79
CA ARG A 807 -18.21 -23.88 17.64
C ARG A 807 -16.91 -23.56 16.91
N ARG A 808 -16.49 -24.48 16.04
CA ARG A 808 -15.38 -24.21 15.11
C ARG A 808 -15.72 -22.96 14.27
N VAL A 809 -14.80 -22.00 14.23
CA VAL A 809 -14.84 -20.83 13.37
C VAL A 809 -13.63 -20.90 12.46
N GLU A 810 -13.84 -20.90 11.16
CA GLU A 810 -12.76 -20.91 10.18
C GLU A 810 -11.96 -19.59 10.28
N ALA A 811 -10.65 -19.63 10.08
CA ALA A 811 -9.80 -18.44 10.21
C ALA A 811 -10.15 -17.38 9.14
N GLU A 812 -10.62 -17.82 7.99
CA GLU A 812 -11.12 -16.97 6.91
C GLU A 812 -12.54 -16.42 7.14
N THR A 813 -13.16 -16.71 8.30
CA THR A 813 -14.39 -16.04 8.72
C THR A 813 -14.04 -14.72 9.37
N MET A 814 -14.45 -13.61 8.77
CA MET A 814 -14.13 -12.28 9.27
C MET A 814 -15.13 -11.20 8.83
N ALA A 815 -15.20 -10.14 9.62
CA ALA A 815 -15.83 -8.88 9.26
C ALA A 815 -14.81 -7.89 8.66
N TRP A 816 -13.53 -8.04 9.01
CA TRP A 816 -12.41 -7.24 8.49
C TRP A 816 -11.09 -8.00 8.66
N GLY A 817 -10.24 -7.93 7.62
CA GLY A 817 -8.93 -8.59 7.59
C GLY A 817 -7.99 -8.02 6.54
N TYR A 818 -7.88 -6.68 6.49
CA TYR A 818 -7.00 -6.00 5.52
C TYR A 818 -5.52 -6.34 5.76
N GLY A 819 -4.80 -6.60 4.67
CA GLY A 819 -3.39 -7.03 4.66
C GLY A 819 -3.21 -8.55 4.62
N LEU A 820 -4.20 -9.30 5.08
CA LEU A 820 -4.16 -10.77 5.12
C LEU A 820 -4.51 -11.37 3.74
N LYS A 821 -3.98 -12.56 3.48
CA LYS A 821 -4.31 -13.37 2.30
C LYS A 821 -4.90 -14.72 2.69
N SER A 822 -5.64 -15.30 1.78
CA SER A 822 -6.25 -16.62 1.94
C SER A 822 -5.87 -17.57 0.80
N SER A 823 -5.79 -18.85 1.08
CA SER A 823 -5.55 -19.87 0.05
C SER A 823 -6.23 -21.20 0.41
N LYS A 824 -6.41 -22.06 -0.60
CA LYS A 824 -6.94 -23.42 -0.39
C LYS A 824 -5.89 -24.32 0.26
N MET A 825 -6.32 -25.06 1.26
CA MET A 825 -5.49 -26.09 1.88
C MET A 825 -5.45 -27.34 1.00
N GLY A 826 -4.27 -27.89 0.80
CA GLY A 826 -4.10 -29.23 0.22
C GLY A 826 -4.69 -30.31 1.13
N ILE A 827 -5.01 -31.47 0.58
CA ILE A 827 -5.55 -32.62 1.34
C ILE A 827 -4.56 -33.01 2.43
N GLN A 828 -4.94 -32.82 3.70
CA GLN A 828 -4.12 -33.19 4.86
C GLN A 828 -4.89 -34.12 5.80
N ASN A 829 -4.38 -35.30 5.98
CA ASN A 829 -4.97 -36.33 6.86
C ASN A 829 -4.20 -36.36 8.19
N THR A 830 -4.19 -35.24 8.92
CA THR A 830 -3.38 -35.12 10.15
C THR A 830 -4.13 -35.43 11.45
N GLY A 831 -5.41 -35.78 11.38
CA GLY A 831 -6.24 -35.98 12.57
C GLY A 831 -6.66 -34.71 13.30
N VAL A 832 -5.96 -33.60 13.08
CA VAL A 832 -6.25 -32.26 13.62
C VAL A 832 -7.05 -31.45 12.60
N VAL A 833 -6.71 -31.59 11.32
CA VAL A 833 -7.45 -31.03 10.19
C VAL A 833 -8.21 -32.16 9.53
N LYS A 834 -9.51 -32.12 9.61
CA LYS A 834 -10.36 -33.02 8.83
C LYS A 834 -10.78 -32.33 7.57
N ASP A 835 -10.23 -32.73 6.45
CA ASP A 835 -10.74 -32.30 5.16
C ASP A 835 -12.22 -32.67 5.04
N MET A 836 -13.01 -31.76 4.55
CA MET A 836 -14.36 -32.05 4.12
C MET A 836 -14.27 -33.05 2.95
N PRO A 837 -15.12 -34.07 2.92
CA PRO A 837 -15.13 -34.97 1.79
C PRO A 837 -15.31 -34.22 0.48
N GLU A 838 -14.57 -34.58 -0.56
CA GLU A 838 -14.70 -33.97 -1.90
C GLU A 838 -16.16 -33.98 -2.41
N SER A 839 -16.94 -34.95 -1.96
CA SER A 839 -18.38 -35.09 -2.28
C SER A 839 -19.23 -33.88 -1.81
N THR A 840 -18.77 -33.09 -0.82
CA THR A 840 -19.48 -31.88 -0.35
C THR A 840 -19.13 -30.65 -1.15
N GLY A 841 -18.05 -30.66 -1.95
CA GLY A 841 -17.51 -29.50 -2.64
C GLY A 841 -16.88 -28.47 -1.75
N LYS A 842 -17.13 -28.50 -0.42
CA LYS A 842 -16.56 -27.52 0.51
C LYS A 842 -15.06 -27.75 0.63
N ARG A 843 -14.29 -26.70 0.42
CA ARG A 843 -12.82 -26.71 0.54
C ARG A 843 -12.41 -26.13 1.89
N ASN A 844 -11.35 -26.67 2.47
CA ASN A 844 -10.68 -26.05 3.61
C ASN A 844 -9.76 -24.95 3.13
N MET A 845 -9.81 -23.82 3.80
CA MET A 845 -9.00 -22.63 3.50
C MET A 845 -8.01 -22.38 4.64
N TYR A 846 -7.08 -21.49 4.46
CA TYR A 846 -6.23 -20.95 5.52
C TYR A 846 -5.89 -19.48 5.24
N ILE A 847 -5.63 -18.74 6.30
CA ILE A 847 -5.11 -17.36 6.25
C ILE A 847 -3.59 -17.42 6.33
N TYR A 848 -2.91 -16.63 5.52
CA TYR A 848 -1.45 -16.49 5.46
C TYR A 848 -1.04 -15.04 5.14
N ASP A 849 0.24 -14.79 4.94
CA ASP A 849 0.83 -13.46 4.73
C ASP A 849 0.54 -12.53 5.91
N ILE A 850 0.78 -13.06 7.10
CA ILE A 850 0.47 -12.39 8.36
C ILE A 850 1.65 -11.52 8.78
N ASN A 851 1.41 -10.22 8.98
CA ASN A 851 2.41 -9.25 9.38
C ASN A 851 2.08 -8.61 10.73
N ASP A 852 3.08 -7.99 11.35
CA ASP A 852 2.90 -7.32 12.63
C ASP A 852 1.89 -6.16 12.53
N GLY A 853 0.99 -6.12 13.52
CA GLY A 853 -0.05 -5.11 13.62
C GLY A 853 -1.30 -5.39 12.79
N GLU A 854 -1.32 -6.44 11.97
CA GLU A 854 -2.52 -6.90 11.29
C GLU A 854 -3.44 -7.66 12.24
N TYR A 855 -4.70 -7.79 11.86
CA TYR A 855 -5.69 -8.50 12.69
C TYR A 855 -6.87 -9.00 11.88
N ILE A 856 -7.51 -10.06 12.41
CA ILE A 856 -8.85 -10.48 12.03
C ILE A 856 -9.85 -9.86 13.01
N ARG A 857 -10.84 -9.13 12.50
CA ARG A 857 -11.98 -8.68 13.28
C ARG A 857 -13.19 -9.54 13.00
N LEU A 858 -13.87 -9.96 14.08
CA LEU A 858 -15.19 -10.56 14.03
C LEU A 858 -16.16 -9.67 14.79
N ARG A 859 -17.32 -9.41 14.23
CA ARG A 859 -18.34 -8.60 14.89
C ARG A 859 -19.30 -9.47 15.71
N GLY A 860 -19.78 -8.93 16.82
CA GLY A 860 -20.84 -9.49 17.63
C GLY A 860 -20.63 -10.94 18.03
N VAL A 861 -19.50 -11.25 18.65
CA VAL A 861 -19.18 -12.59 19.16
C VAL A 861 -19.83 -12.76 20.54
N ASP A 862 -20.70 -13.74 20.69
CA ASP A 862 -21.43 -14.00 21.93
C ASP A 862 -20.70 -14.99 22.85
N PHE A 863 -20.00 -14.44 23.84
CA PHE A 863 -19.32 -15.21 24.89
C PHE A 863 -20.28 -15.67 26.02
N GLY A 864 -21.53 -15.20 26.02
CA GLY A 864 -22.53 -15.53 27.06
C GLY A 864 -22.02 -15.34 28.48
N THR A 865 -22.01 -16.40 29.30
CA THR A 865 -21.51 -16.36 30.69
C THR A 865 -19.99 -16.37 30.81
N GLY A 866 -19.26 -16.48 29.73
CA GLY A 866 -17.82 -16.34 29.69
C GLY A 866 -17.06 -17.51 29.08
N ALA A 867 -15.94 -17.20 28.45
CA ALA A 867 -14.98 -18.15 27.93
C ALA A 867 -13.77 -18.30 28.86
N LYS A 868 -13.20 -19.49 28.95
CA LYS A 868 -12.03 -19.80 29.81
C LYS A 868 -10.80 -20.22 29.00
N GLN A 869 -11.00 -20.69 27.78
CA GLN A 869 -9.91 -21.19 26.94
C GLN A 869 -10.16 -20.81 25.48
N PHE A 870 -9.10 -20.51 24.78
CA PHE A 870 -9.06 -20.35 23.33
C PHE A 870 -8.09 -21.36 22.74
N SER A 871 -8.44 -21.92 21.57
CA SER A 871 -7.57 -22.80 20.78
C SER A 871 -7.60 -22.35 19.33
N ILE A 872 -6.43 -22.25 18.72
CA ILE A 872 -6.25 -21.99 17.28
C ILE A 872 -5.44 -23.10 16.65
N ILE A 873 -5.85 -23.53 15.47
CA ILE A 873 -5.14 -24.51 14.66
C ILE A 873 -4.31 -23.74 13.65
N ALA A 874 -3.01 -23.95 13.68
CA ALA A 874 -2.06 -23.23 12.84
C ALA A 874 -0.86 -24.08 12.45
N ALA A 875 -0.20 -23.73 11.37
CA ALA A 875 1.09 -24.24 10.96
C ALA A 875 2.09 -23.09 10.85
N ALA A 876 3.37 -23.37 11.11
CA ALA A 876 4.43 -22.40 10.97
C ALA A 876 5.69 -23.10 10.45
N ALA A 877 6.34 -22.51 9.44
CA ALA A 877 7.57 -23.00 8.83
C ALA A 877 8.72 -23.07 9.85
N ALA A 878 9.85 -23.61 9.44
CA ALA A 878 11.06 -23.60 10.28
C ALA A 878 11.44 -22.13 10.60
N GLN A 879 11.64 -21.83 11.90
CA GLN A 879 11.91 -20.48 12.42
C GLN A 879 10.75 -19.48 12.32
N ALA A 880 9.59 -19.87 11.76
CA ALA A 880 8.40 -19.05 11.70
C ALA A 880 7.58 -19.12 12.99
N GLY A 881 6.78 -18.10 13.24
CA GLY A 881 5.84 -18.03 14.35
C GLY A 881 5.20 -16.66 14.47
N CYS A 882 4.18 -16.56 15.31
CA CYS A 882 3.58 -15.28 15.69
C CYS A 882 2.90 -15.37 17.07
N THR A 883 2.59 -14.22 17.62
CA THR A 883 1.74 -14.10 18.81
C THR A 883 0.35 -13.62 18.37
N VAL A 884 -0.70 -14.36 18.77
CA VAL A 884 -2.09 -13.96 18.56
C VAL A 884 -2.62 -13.38 19.87
N THR A 885 -2.76 -12.07 19.92
CA THR A 885 -3.34 -11.36 21.06
C THR A 885 -4.84 -11.19 20.84
N LEU A 886 -5.65 -11.78 21.73
CA LEU A 886 -7.10 -11.71 21.66
C LEU A 886 -7.56 -10.47 22.38
N ARG A 887 -8.27 -9.59 21.67
CA ARG A 887 -8.79 -8.32 22.22
C ARG A 887 -10.28 -8.19 21.95
N ILE A 888 -10.98 -7.44 22.75
CA ILE A 888 -12.41 -7.13 22.58
C ILE A 888 -12.60 -5.63 22.33
N ASP A 889 -13.58 -5.31 21.47
CA ASP A 889 -14.08 -3.97 21.14
C ASP A 889 -13.05 -3.01 20.52
N GLY A 890 -11.92 -3.55 20.07
CA GLY A 890 -10.92 -2.77 19.36
C GLY A 890 -9.58 -3.50 19.25
N PRO A 891 -8.73 -3.15 18.27
CA PRO A 891 -7.40 -3.74 18.13
C PRO A 891 -6.43 -3.27 19.25
N LYS A 892 -6.82 -2.25 20.01
CA LYS A 892 -6.17 -1.79 21.26
C LYS A 892 -7.08 -1.96 22.47
N GLY A 893 -8.19 -2.68 22.33
CA GLY A 893 -9.11 -2.97 23.43
C GLY A 893 -8.55 -3.97 24.43
N ASP A 894 -9.37 -4.31 25.43
CA ASP A 894 -8.95 -5.18 26.53
C ASP A 894 -8.44 -6.53 26.07
N VAL A 895 -7.28 -6.93 26.56
CA VAL A 895 -6.67 -8.23 26.26
C VAL A 895 -7.36 -9.32 27.09
N ILE A 896 -7.99 -10.27 26.41
CA ILE A 896 -8.64 -11.42 27.05
C ILE A 896 -7.78 -12.69 27.05
N GLY A 897 -6.72 -12.75 26.24
CA GLY A 897 -5.80 -13.87 26.17
C GLY A 897 -4.73 -13.66 25.11
N THR A 898 -3.67 -14.48 25.19
CA THR A 898 -2.58 -14.45 24.21
C THR A 898 -2.13 -15.87 23.89
N ALA A 899 -2.14 -16.25 22.63
CA ALA A 899 -1.66 -17.54 22.13
C ALA A 899 -0.37 -17.34 21.34
N THR A 900 0.67 -18.12 21.61
CA THR A 900 1.92 -18.07 20.85
C THR A 900 1.99 -19.25 19.90
N ILE A 901 2.01 -18.99 18.61
CA ILE A 901 2.22 -19.96 17.55
C ILE A 901 3.73 -20.09 17.35
N LYS A 902 4.27 -21.27 17.64
CA LYS A 902 5.67 -21.61 17.44
C LYS A 902 5.82 -22.45 16.19
N SER A 903 7.02 -22.49 15.63
CA SER A 903 7.33 -23.35 14.49
C SER A 903 6.83 -24.78 14.71
N THR A 904 6.13 -25.30 13.71
CA THR A 904 5.68 -26.69 13.62
C THR A 904 6.62 -27.55 12.78
N GLY A 905 7.68 -26.90 12.23
CA GLY A 905 8.70 -27.49 11.36
C GLY A 905 8.37 -27.40 9.87
N SER A 906 7.10 -27.16 9.51
CA SER A 906 6.62 -26.96 8.14
C SER A 906 5.34 -26.16 8.17
N ALA A 907 5.13 -25.29 7.18
CA ALA A 907 3.91 -24.51 6.98
C ALA A 907 2.68 -25.39 6.62
N ASP A 908 2.89 -26.68 6.34
CA ASP A 908 1.81 -27.64 6.07
C ASP A 908 1.54 -28.59 7.25
N LYS A 909 2.22 -28.38 8.39
CA LYS A 909 2.07 -29.22 9.58
C LYS A 909 1.29 -28.48 10.66
N TYR A 910 -0.02 -28.64 10.66
CA TYR A 910 -0.93 -27.96 11.58
C TYR A 910 -0.91 -28.58 12.99
N LYS A 911 -0.97 -27.70 14.01
CA LYS A 911 -1.07 -28.07 15.42
C LYS A 911 -2.03 -27.14 16.15
N ALA A 912 -2.56 -27.61 17.29
CA ALA A 912 -3.35 -26.78 18.18
C ALA A 912 -2.44 -25.94 19.12
N PHE A 913 -2.70 -24.65 19.17
CA PHE A 913 -2.12 -23.72 20.13
C PHE A 913 -3.25 -23.23 21.04
N THR A 914 -3.04 -23.32 22.34
CA THR A 914 -4.11 -23.09 23.32
C THR A 914 -3.67 -22.12 24.39
N THR A 915 -4.56 -21.22 24.77
CA THR A 915 -4.32 -20.28 25.87
C THR A 915 -5.53 -20.14 26.79
N LYS A 916 -5.27 -19.67 28.02
CA LYS A 916 -6.35 -19.30 28.95
C LYS A 916 -6.93 -17.95 28.56
N VAL A 917 -8.23 -17.80 28.76
CA VAL A 917 -8.99 -16.58 28.49
C VAL A 917 -9.63 -16.06 29.77
N LYS A 918 -9.64 -14.74 29.94
CA LYS A 918 -10.29 -14.03 31.03
C LYS A 918 -10.99 -12.76 30.51
N GLY A 919 -12.11 -12.38 31.13
CA GLY A 919 -12.80 -11.13 30.80
C GLY A 919 -13.72 -11.20 29.57
N ALA A 920 -13.80 -12.31 28.86
CA ALA A 920 -14.69 -12.46 27.72
C ALA A 920 -16.09 -12.92 28.19
N THR A 921 -17.02 -12.00 28.39
CA THR A 921 -18.42 -12.27 28.78
C THR A 921 -19.35 -11.35 27.98
N GLY A 922 -20.56 -11.82 27.61
CA GLY A 922 -21.51 -11.04 26.81
C GLY A 922 -21.15 -11.03 25.33
N VAL A 923 -21.62 -10.00 24.61
CA VAL A 923 -21.41 -9.83 23.19
C VAL A 923 -20.38 -8.73 22.95
N HIS A 924 -19.34 -9.05 22.22
CA HIS A 924 -18.24 -8.13 21.87
C HIS A 924 -17.78 -8.31 20.44
N ASP A 925 -17.17 -7.32 19.84
CA ASP A 925 -16.33 -7.50 18.67
C ASP A 925 -15.01 -8.15 19.12
N LEU A 926 -14.60 -9.22 18.45
CA LEU A 926 -13.35 -9.94 18.75
C LEU A 926 -12.28 -9.57 17.72
N TYR A 927 -11.11 -9.26 18.23
CA TYR A 927 -9.92 -8.99 17.41
C TYR A 927 -8.84 -10.05 17.72
N LEU A 928 -8.40 -10.76 16.66
CA LEU A 928 -7.20 -11.60 16.69
C LEU A 928 -6.06 -10.76 16.15
N CYS A 929 -5.31 -10.09 17.03
CA CYS A 929 -4.21 -9.21 16.65
C CYS A 929 -2.90 -10.00 16.53
N PHE A 930 -2.15 -9.76 15.48
CA PHE A 930 -0.90 -10.48 15.18
C PHE A 930 0.30 -9.61 15.54
N ASP A 931 1.15 -10.17 16.41
CA ASP A 931 2.38 -9.56 16.87
C ASP A 931 3.54 -10.53 16.68
N LYS A 932 4.73 -10.02 16.46
CA LYS A 932 5.96 -10.83 16.26
C LYS A 932 5.81 -11.86 15.15
N ALA A 933 5.10 -11.51 14.10
CA ALA A 933 4.92 -12.36 12.95
C ALA A 933 6.24 -12.49 12.19
N GLN A 934 6.69 -13.73 11.99
CA GLN A 934 7.92 -14.03 11.30
C GLN A 934 7.77 -15.29 10.45
N GLY A 935 8.12 -15.20 9.18
CA GLY A 935 8.08 -16.31 8.24
C GLY A 935 6.67 -16.78 7.89
N ASP A 936 6.55 -17.92 7.22
CA ASP A 936 5.27 -18.47 6.76
C ASP A 936 4.49 -19.08 7.92
N VAL A 937 3.46 -18.37 8.38
CA VAL A 937 2.48 -18.79 9.38
C VAL A 937 1.12 -18.92 8.70
N ARG A 938 0.42 -20.03 8.93
CA ARG A 938 -0.88 -20.31 8.34
C ARG A 938 -1.89 -20.67 9.41
N LEU A 939 -3.06 -20.02 9.37
CA LEU A 939 -4.17 -20.22 10.32
C LEU A 939 -5.31 -20.98 9.62
N ASP A 940 -5.82 -22.02 10.26
CA ASP A 940 -6.90 -22.87 9.73
C ASP A 940 -8.24 -22.52 10.39
N TRP A 941 -8.39 -22.74 11.70
CA TRP A 941 -9.61 -22.43 12.44
C TRP A 941 -9.31 -22.21 13.92
N TRP A 942 -10.30 -21.63 14.63
CA TRP A 942 -10.22 -21.40 16.06
C TRP A 942 -11.53 -21.71 16.77
N GLN A 943 -11.47 -21.84 18.12
CA GLN A 943 -12.61 -22.14 18.97
C GLN A 943 -12.34 -21.70 20.41
N PHE A 944 -13.36 -21.18 21.09
CA PHE A 944 -13.36 -21.00 22.54
C PHE A 944 -13.99 -22.19 23.27
N LYS A 945 -13.67 -22.31 24.57
CA LYS A 945 -14.30 -23.28 25.50
C LYS A 945 -14.73 -22.54 26.77
N LYS A 946 -15.88 -23.01 27.34
CA LYS A 946 -16.44 -22.50 28.60
C LYS A 946 -15.67 -22.97 29.83
#